data_8628e186573d8cf9c8e21fe6067bef83
#
_entry.id   8628e186573d8cf9c8e21fe6067bef83
#
_cell.length_a   1.000
_cell.length_b   1.000
_cell.length_c   1.000
_cell.angle_alpha   90.00
_cell.angle_beta   90.00
_cell.angle_gamma   90.00
#
_symmetry.space_group_name_H-M   'P 1'
#
loop_
_entity.id
_entity.type
_entity.pdbx_description
1 polymer ?
#
loop_
_entity_poly.entity_id
_entity_poly.type
_entity_poly.pdbx_seq_one_letter_code
_entity_poly.pdbx_strand_id
1 'polypeptide(L)'
;PWDEVLDLLANELSRIRTEHGAAAVYGGSYGWSSAGRFHHAQSQVHRFLNTAFGGYVRSVNSYSAGASAVILPHILGGYEDVSRRNVTWDQVAEHTDIVLAFGGMALKNSDVASGGISRHIERDAMQKAARRGALFYGISPLRDDMPEAAGARWLPIRVGTDVALMLALAHTLLVENLWDSSFVTRYCTGFDIFESYLRGRDDDTPKDAAWAAGITGIAADTIIDLARRLPRGRTLVTVSHSLQRAQYGEQPVWMGAVLAAMLGQIGLPGGGYNYALGALGHTGRRFNAVPIPTLSQGQNGTSEFIPVARVADMLLHPGERFEYNGRSMQYPDIKLIYWAGGNPFHHHQDINRLRRAFNIPQTIVVHESAWTPMAKFADIVLPATMTLERDDIGAAATDQRLVAMRRAMEPVGEARDDFDIFAALSQRLGVEQAFTEGRNSRQWLAHLYEPTRRALAEAGWDAPDFEQFWQRGELALPPAPDDGGFLRAFRDDPVNNRLPTPSGKIEIHSKTIAGFGYDDCPPHPSWLPSTEPPDARHPLTLIANQPATRLHSQLDFGAYSQSKKIAGREPVRLNPADAARRGIADGDIVRLFNARGACLAAAIVTSDVMPGVLQLSTGAWYDPQPGSAEHPLCVHGNPNVLTRDVGTSRLAQGCCGQVTVVECEKYSGSPPAIRAFDPPDQD
;
A
#
# COMPACT_ATOMS: atom_id res chain seq x y z
N PRO A 1 18.96 32.24 -4.65
CA PRO A 1 20.28 31.58 -4.54
C PRO A 1 20.28 30.56 -3.40
N TRP A 2 21.04 29.45 -3.54
CA TRP A 2 21.06 28.36 -2.56
C TRP A 2 21.48 28.80 -1.15
N ASP A 3 22.49 29.66 -1.02
CA ASP A 3 22.95 30.09 0.30
C ASP A 3 21.86 30.88 1.04
N GLU A 4 21.14 31.75 0.35
CA GLU A 4 20.04 32.53 0.92
C GLU A 4 18.90 31.63 1.44
N VAL A 5 18.44 30.65 0.63
CA VAL A 5 17.35 29.76 1.06
C VAL A 5 17.80 28.82 2.18
N LEU A 6 19.05 28.35 2.16
CA LEU A 6 19.59 27.51 3.22
C LEU A 6 19.76 28.27 4.55
N ASP A 7 20.17 29.53 4.51
CA ASP A 7 20.26 30.39 5.68
C ASP A 7 18.86 30.70 6.26
N LEU A 8 17.91 31.04 5.40
CA LEU A 8 16.51 31.27 5.79
C LEU A 8 15.92 30.01 6.44
N LEU A 9 16.10 28.86 5.80
CA LEU A 9 15.57 27.58 6.30
C LEU A 9 16.27 27.16 7.60
N ALA A 10 17.59 27.30 7.73
CA ALA A 10 18.30 27.00 8.96
C ALA A 10 17.84 27.86 10.15
N ASN A 11 17.56 29.13 9.91
CA ASN A 11 17.00 30.05 10.92
C ASN A 11 15.61 29.58 11.35
N GLU A 12 14.74 29.22 10.40
CA GLU A 12 13.39 28.75 10.69
C GLU A 12 13.40 27.40 11.44
N LEU A 13 14.24 26.45 11.01
CA LEU A 13 14.43 25.18 11.72
C LEU A 13 14.94 25.39 13.16
N SER A 14 15.87 26.34 13.36
CA SER A 14 16.36 26.71 14.68
C SER A 14 15.26 27.33 15.55
N ARG A 15 14.44 28.19 14.97
CA ARG A 15 13.29 28.81 15.65
C ARG A 15 12.30 27.73 16.11
N ILE A 16 11.83 26.86 15.20
CA ILE A 16 10.87 25.79 15.53
C ILE A 16 11.45 24.85 16.60
N ARG A 17 12.73 24.48 16.49
CA ARG A 17 13.41 23.64 17.49
C ARG A 17 13.39 24.28 18.86
N THR A 18 13.67 25.58 18.94
CA THR A 18 13.80 26.30 20.21
C THR A 18 12.45 26.58 20.86
N GLU A 19 11.45 26.97 20.06
CA GLU A 19 10.14 27.38 20.56
C GLU A 19 9.19 26.20 20.80
N HIS A 20 9.30 25.13 20.00
CA HIS A 20 8.31 24.05 19.98
C HIS A 20 8.88 22.64 20.16
N GLY A 21 10.17 22.45 19.87
CA GLY A 21 10.84 21.15 20.03
C GLY A 21 10.49 20.12 18.94
N ALA A 22 10.99 18.88 19.11
CA ALA A 22 10.88 17.80 18.13
C ALA A 22 9.44 17.28 17.91
N ALA A 23 8.59 17.34 18.93
CA ALA A 23 7.20 16.91 18.87
C ALA A 23 6.30 17.81 18.01
N ALA A 24 6.79 18.98 17.61
CA ALA A 24 6.10 19.91 16.70
C ALA A 24 6.53 19.76 15.23
N VAL A 25 7.39 18.79 14.91
CA VAL A 25 7.92 18.55 13.57
C VAL A 25 7.40 17.24 13.03
N TYR A 26 6.70 17.28 11.89
CA TYR A 26 6.28 16.10 11.17
C TYR A 26 7.24 15.79 10.02
N GLY A 27 7.88 14.62 10.07
CA GLY A 27 8.77 14.12 9.03
C GLY A 27 8.03 13.30 7.98
N GLY A 28 7.56 13.93 6.92
CA GLY A 28 6.80 13.31 5.84
C GLY A 28 7.68 12.69 4.76
N SER A 29 7.37 11.47 4.37
CA SER A 29 7.91 10.82 3.17
C SER A 29 7.15 9.55 2.82
N TYR A 30 6.97 9.31 1.52
CA TYR A 30 6.44 8.05 0.99
C TYR A 30 7.45 7.34 0.07
N GLY A 31 8.74 7.67 0.19
CA GLY A 31 9.82 7.21 -0.68
C GLY A 31 10.25 5.75 -0.51
N TRP A 32 9.42 4.88 0.06
CA TRP A 32 9.74 3.47 0.36
C TRP A 32 10.16 2.63 -0.84
N SER A 33 9.69 2.96 -2.04
CA SER A 33 9.95 2.22 -3.27
C SER A 33 11.21 2.67 -4.03
N SER A 34 12.00 3.59 -3.48
CA SER A 34 13.25 4.04 -4.10
C SER A 34 14.18 2.86 -4.41
N ALA A 35 14.71 2.83 -5.63
CA ALA A 35 15.71 1.83 -6.03
C ALA A 35 17.04 2.07 -5.32
N GLY A 36 17.45 3.33 -5.18
CA GLY A 36 18.68 3.75 -4.52
C GLY A 36 18.69 3.47 -3.02
N ARG A 37 19.84 3.04 -2.52
CA ARG A 37 20.01 2.70 -1.10
C ARG A 37 20.58 3.84 -0.28
N PHE A 38 21.41 4.71 -0.87
CA PHE A 38 21.94 5.89 -0.21
C PHE A 38 21.00 7.09 -0.36
N HIS A 39 20.64 7.44 -1.58
CA HIS A 39 19.67 8.51 -1.85
C HIS A 39 18.22 8.04 -1.69
N HIS A 40 17.94 7.32 -0.62
CA HIS A 40 16.60 6.94 -0.22
C HIS A 40 15.98 8.12 0.54
N ALA A 41 15.10 8.88 -0.11
CA ALA A 41 14.58 10.15 0.40
C ALA A 41 14.04 10.05 1.85
N GLN A 42 13.28 9.00 2.15
CA GLN A 42 12.78 8.75 3.51
C GLN A 42 13.91 8.60 4.52
N SER A 43 14.96 7.84 4.18
CA SER A 43 16.09 7.66 5.12
C SER A 43 16.88 8.94 5.31
N GLN A 44 17.05 9.74 4.26
CA GLN A 44 17.76 11.01 4.32
C GLN A 44 17.04 12.02 5.22
N VAL A 45 15.74 12.27 4.98
CA VAL A 45 14.97 13.24 5.77
C VAL A 45 14.84 12.81 7.22
N HIS A 46 14.59 11.53 7.49
CA HIS A 46 14.46 11.03 8.85
C HIS A 46 15.78 11.07 9.61
N ARG A 47 16.91 10.72 8.94
CA ARG A 47 18.26 10.88 9.52
C ARG A 47 18.56 12.34 9.85
N PHE A 48 18.23 13.26 8.93
CA PHE A 48 18.41 14.69 9.17
C PHE A 48 17.61 15.16 10.39
N LEU A 49 16.31 14.86 10.45
CA LEU A 49 15.46 15.28 11.55
C LEU A 49 15.88 14.69 12.90
N ASN A 50 16.27 13.43 12.93
CA ASN A 50 16.83 12.81 14.14
C ASN A 50 18.12 13.50 14.60
N THR A 51 18.98 13.92 13.67
CA THR A 51 20.23 14.62 13.98
C THR A 51 20.00 16.06 14.37
N ALA A 52 19.16 16.81 13.63
CA ALA A 52 18.97 18.24 13.81
C ALA A 52 18.05 18.60 14.99
N PHE A 53 17.01 17.77 15.24
CA PHE A 53 16.00 18.02 16.28
C PHE A 53 16.07 17.01 17.44
N GLY A 54 16.85 15.93 17.30
CA GLY A 54 16.83 14.81 18.24
C GLY A 54 15.62 13.89 18.09
N GLY A 55 14.75 14.14 17.09
CA GLY A 55 13.57 13.37 16.81
C GLY A 55 12.53 14.17 16.00
N TYR A 56 11.42 13.51 15.68
CA TYR A 56 10.29 14.10 14.95
C TYR A 56 9.05 13.21 15.12
N VAL A 57 7.86 13.74 14.89
CA VAL A 57 6.62 12.97 14.80
C VAL A 57 6.63 12.17 13.51
N ARG A 58 6.57 10.84 13.64
CA ARG A 58 6.57 9.92 12.50
C ARG A 58 5.18 9.41 12.19
N SER A 59 4.96 8.98 10.96
CA SER A 59 3.84 8.10 10.63
C SER A 59 4.23 6.63 10.81
N VAL A 60 3.26 5.79 11.19
CA VAL A 60 3.42 4.34 11.24
C VAL A 60 2.57 3.67 10.19
N ASN A 61 3.01 2.48 9.75
CA ASN A 61 2.41 1.71 8.66
C ASN A 61 2.50 2.42 7.30
N SER A 62 1.65 2.04 6.36
CA SER A 62 1.55 2.63 5.04
C SER A 62 0.11 2.65 4.55
N TYR A 63 -0.21 3.50 3.58
CA TYR A 63 -1.52 3.48 2.91
C TYR A 63 -1.82 2.10 2.29
N SER A 64 -0.77 1.39 1.85
CA SER A 64 -0.91 0.08 1.22
C SER A 64 -1.33 -1.03 2.17
N ALA A 65 -0.92 -0.98 3.45
CA ALA A 65 -0.97 -2.11 4.35
C ALA A 65 -1.34 -1.75 5.80
N GLY A 66 -1.94 -0.57 6.04
CA GLY A 66 -2.21 -0.07 7.40
C GLY A 66 -3.03 -1.04 8.26
N ALA A 67 -4.16 -1.54 7.74
CA ALA A 67 -5.00 -2.48 8.47
C ALA A 67 -4.32 -3.85 8.64
N SER A 68 -3.72 -4.39 7.60
CA SER A 68 -3.05 -5.70 7.65
C SER A 68 -1.83 -5.71 8.56
N ALA A 69 -1.06 -4.61 8.59
CA ALA A 69 0.12 -4.50 9.45
C ALA A 69 -0.23 -4.53 10.94
N VAL A 70 -1.46 -4.14 11.30
CA VAL A 70 -1.94 -4.19 12.69
C VAL A 70 -2.66 -5.49 13.02
N ILE A 71 -3.55 -5.99 12.13
CA ILE A 71 -4.33 -7.18 12.44
C ILE A 71 -3.50 -8.47 12.42
N LEU A 72 -2.57 -8.64 11.44
CA LEU A 72 -1.81 -9.87 11.27
C LEU A 72 -1.03 -10.30 12.52
N PRO A 73 -0.33 -9.40 13.26
CA PRO A 73 0.32 -9.76 14.53
C PRO A 73 -0.62 -10.30 15.60
N HIS A 74 -1.90 -9.94 15.58
CA HIS A 74 -2.90 -10.47 16.53
C HIS A 74 -3.38 -11.87 16.16
N ILE A 75 -3.25 -12.29 14.89
CA ILE A 75 -3.95 -13.49 14.40
C ILE A 75 -3.04 -14.59 13.89
N LEU A 76 -1.90 -14.24 13.29
CA LEU A 76 -1.05 -15.21 12.59
C LEU A 76 0.44 -14.94 12.76
N GLY A 77 0.87 -13.70 12.62
CA GLY A 77 2.28 -13.31 12.70
C GLY A 77 2.55 -11.97 12.04
N GLY A 78 3.80 -11.52 12.04
CA GLY A 78 4.20 -10.25 11.47
C GLY A 78 3.81 -10.10 10.01
N TYR A 79 3.45 -8.88 9.59
CA TYR A 79 3.10 -8.57 8.19
C TYR A 79 4.15 -9.07 7.19
N GLU A 80 5.43 -8.83 7.46
CA GLU A 80 6.55 -9.25 6.59
C GLU A 80 6.61 -10.78 6.46
N ASP A 81 6.40 -11.51 7.56
CA ASP A 81 6.46 -12.97 7.56
C ASP A 81 5.30 -13.57 6.77
N VAL A 82 4.09 -13.06 6.97
CA VAL A 82 2.87 -13.58 6.31
C VAL A 82 2.81 -13.22 4.82
N SER A 83 3.35 -12.05 4.43
CA SER A 83 3.27 -11.60 3.04
C SER A 83 4.50 -11.97 2.20
N ARG A 84 5.71 -12.02 2.79
CA ARG A 84 6.96 -12.16 2.05
C ARG A 84 7.72 -13.44 2.34
N ARG A 85 7.60 -14.02 3.56
CA ARG A 85 8.36 -15.20 4.01
C ARG A 85 7.49 -16.45 4.10
N ASN A 86 6.53 -16.59 3.21
CA ASN A 86 5.57 -17.69 3.24
C ASN A 86 5.58 -18.46 1.92
N VAL A 87 4.51 -18.43 1.13
CA VAL A 87 4.43 -19.15 -0.14
C VAL A 87 5.22 -18.44 -1.23
N THR A 88 6.06 -19.17 -1.98
CA THR A 88 6.81 -18.64 -3.12
C THR A 88 6.11 -18.93 -4.46
N TRP A 89 6.46 -18.17 -5.50
CA TRP A 89 5.97 -18.40 -6.86
C TRP A 89 6.39 -19.77 -7.41
N ASP A 90 7.56 -20.28 -7.03
CA ASP A 90 8.00 -21.62 -7.38
C ASP A 90 7.07 -22.68 -6.77
N GLN A 91 6.71 -22.51 -5.48
CA GLN A 91 5.75 -23.40 -4.81
C GLN A 91 4.36 -23.34 -5.44
N VAL A 92 3.89 -22.12 -5.85
CA VAL A 92 2.62 -21.98 -6.60
C VAL A 92 2.69 -22.75 -7.92
N ALA A 93 3.76 -22.57 -8.68
CA ALA A 93 3.94 -23.22 -9.97
C ALA A 93 3.99 -24.76 -9.87
N GLU A 94 4.51 -25.31 -8.77
CA GLU A 94 4.76 -26.73 -8.61
C GLU A 94 3.68 -27.49 -7.83
N HIS A 95 3.02 -26.84 -6.89
CA HIS A 95 2.18 -27.54 -5.92
C HIS A 95 0.73 -27.06 -5.83
N THR A 96 0.40 -25.83 -6.24
CA THR A 96 -0.95 -25.28 -6.06
C THR A 96 -1.92 -25.82 -7.11
N ASP A 97 -3.08 -26.32 -6.68
CA ASP A 97 -4.16 -26.78 -7.57
C ASP A 97 -5.30 -25.77 -7.70
N ILE A 98 -5.53 -24.98 -6.65
CA ILE A 98 -6.58 -23.95 -6.65
C ILE A 98 -6.01 -22.66 -6.02
N VAL A 99 -6.21 -21.52 -6.69
CA VAL A 99 -5.93 -20.19 -6.15
C VAL A 99 -7.22 -19.43 -6.01
N LEU A 100 -7.53 -18.96 -4.80
CA LEU A 100 -8.57 -17.97 -4.54
C LEU A 100 -7.92 -16.60 -4.38
N ALA A 101 -8.04 -15.74 -5.38
CA ALA A 101 -7.46 -14.40 -5.40
C ALA A 101 -8.54 -13.36 -5.11
N PHE A 102 -8.76 -13.05 -3.83
CA PHE A 102 -9.65 -11.98 -3.39
C PHE A 102 -9.00 -10.61 -3.66
N GLY A 103 -9.62 -9.80 -4.50
CA GLY A 103 -9.09 -8.53 -4.98
C GLY A 103 -8.03 -8.67 -6.09
N GLY A 104 -7.84 -9.88 -6.62
CA GLY A 104 -7.01 -10.16 -7.79
C GLY A 104 -5.50 -10.20 -7.53
N MET A 105 -4.74 -10.40 -8.63
CA MET A 105 -3.28 -10.54 -8.69
C MET A 105 -2.75 -9.91 -9.99
N ALA A 106 -3.12 -8.66 -10.27
CA ALA A 106 -2.77 -7.98 -11.52
C ALA A 106 -1.25 -7.80 -11.68
N LEU A 107 -0.68 -8.18 -12.82
CA LEU A 107 0.77 -8.13 -13.08
C LEU A 107 1.36 -6.73 -12.93
N LYS A 108 0.61 -5.67 -13.23
CA LYS A 108 1.06 -4.29 -13.01
C LYS A 108 1.52 -4.00 -11.57
N ASN A 109 0.99 -4.73 -10.58
CA ASN A 109 1.40 -4.57 -9.20
C ASN A 109 2.76 -5.22 -8.92
N SER A 110 3.10 -6.28 -9.67
CA SER A 110 4.38 -6.98 -9.56
C SER A 110 5.54 -6.19 -10.17
N ASP A 111 5.28 -5.14 -10.95
CA ASP A 111 6.31 -4.25 -11.49
C ASP A 111 6.92 -3.33 -10.44
N VAL A 112 6.36 -3.31 -9.22
CA VAL A 112 6.77 -2.43 -8.13
C VAL A 112 7.25 -3.23 -6.94
N ALA A 113 8.46 -2.93 -6.48
CA ALA A 113 9.03 -3.48 -5.24
C ALA A 113 9.89 -2.46 -4.51
N SER A 114 9.99 -2.59 -3.19
CA SER A 114 10.95 -1.80 -2.40
C SER A 114 12.38 -2.13 -2.83
N GLY A 115 13.10 -1.15 -3.33
CA GLY A 115 14.44 -1.31 -3.89
C GLY A 115 14.50 -1.76 -5.35
N GLY A 116 13.37 -1.94 -6.01
CA GLY A 116 13.29 -2.39 -7.41
C GLY A 116 13.28 -3.91 -7.57
N ILE A 117 13.12 -4.36 -8.79
CA ILE A 117 13.21 -5.77 -9.21
C ILE A 117 13.89 -5.88 -10.57
N SER A 118 14.72 -6.91 -10.74
CA SER A 118 15.47 -7.18 -11.98
C SER A 118 14.83 -8.26 -12.85
N ARG A 119 13.88 -9.04 -12.32
CA ARG A 119 13.22 -10.13 -13.03
C ARG A 119 11.73 -10.21 -12.70
N HIS A 120 10.89 -10.40 -13.71
CA HIS A 120 9.45 -10.62 -13.59
C HIS A 120 9.15 -12.10 -13.72
N ILE A 121 8.87 -12.79 -12.62
CA ILE A 121 8.67 -14.25 -12.57
C ILE A 121 7.20 -14.65 -12.43
N GLU A 122 6.33 -13.73 -12.08
CA GLU A 122 4.94 -13.96 -11.69
C GLU A 122 4.12 -14.54 -12.84
N ARG A 123 4.26 -13.97 -14.04
CA ARG A 123 3.57 -14.44 -15.26
C ARG A 123 3.92 -15.88 -15.57
N ASP A 124 5.21 -16.21 -15.57
CA ASP A 124 5.69 -17.55 -15.93
C ASP A 124 5.25 -18.59 -14.89
N ALA A 125 5.27 -18.23 -13.60
CA ALA A 125 4.80 -19.08 -12.51
C ALA A 125 3.31 -19.39 -12.64
N MET A 126 2.47 -18.37 -12.88
CA MET A 126 1.03 -18.56 -13.13
C MET A 126 0.76 -19.43 -14.35
N GLN A 127 1.48 -19.20 -15.46
CA GLN A 127 1.35 -20.03 -16.66
C GLN A 127 1.76 -21.48 -16.41
N LYS A 128 2.85 -21.72 -15.68
CA LYS A 128 3.32 -23.06 -15.33
C LYS A 128 2.28 -23.79 -14.47
N ALA A 129 1.73 -23.13 -13.46
CA ALA A 129 0.64 -23.67 -12.64
C ALA A 129 -0.61 -23.99 -13.48
N ALA A 130 -1.05 -23.06 -14.33
CA ALA A 130 -2.23 -23.24 -15.20
C ALA A 130 -2.05 -24.39 -16.18
N ARG A 131 -0.86 -24.55 -16.80
CA ARG A 131 -0.55 -25.69 -17.69
C ARG A 131 -0.55 -27.05 -16.95
N ARG A 132 -0.25 -27.06 -15.66
CA ARG A 132 -0.34 -28.23 -14.80
C ARG A 132 -1.80 -28.57 -14.43
N GLY A 133 -2.74 -27.68 -14.71
CA GLY A 133 -4.17 -27.84 -14.43
C GLY A 133 -4.67 -27.05 -13.20
N ALA A 134 -3.85 -26.18 -12.63
CA ALA A 134 -4.28 -25.33 -11.53
C ALA A 134 -5.42 -24.39 -11.96
N LEU A 135 -6.42 -24.22 -11.09
CA LEU A 135 -7.56 -23.35 -11.28
C LEU A 135 -7.37 -22.04 -10.52
N PHE A 136 -7.39 -20.93 -11.23
CA PHE A 136 -7.37 -19.61 -10.63
C PHE A 136 -8.78 -19.02 -10.61
N TYR A 137 -9.22 -18.53 -9.46
CA TYR A 137 -10.46 -17.78 -9.30
C TYR A 137 -10.12 -16.32 -8.95
N GLY A 138 -10.41 -15.41 -9.87
CA GLY A 138 -10.28 -13.97 -9.68
C GLY A 138 -11.57 -13.40 -9.10
N ILE A 139 -11.58 -13.08 -7.82
CA ILE A 139 -12.73 -12.55 -7.09
C ILE A 139 -12.55 -11.04 -6.99
N SER A 140 -13.16 -10.31 -7.92
CA SER A 140 -13.00 -8.87 -8.06
C SER A 140 -14.14 -8.29 -8.91
N PRO A 141 -14.54 -7.01 -8.73
CA PRO A 141 -15.44 -6.32 -9.65
C PRO A 141 -14.80 -5.99 -11.02
N LEU A 142 -13.46 -6.17 -11.15
CA LEU A 142 -12.69 -5.93 -12.38
C LEU A 142 -12.15 -7.25 -12.94
N ARG A 143 -12.42 -7.54 -14.21
CA ARG A 143 -11.97 -8.78 -14.85
C ARG A 143 -10.44 -8.84 -14.98
N ASP A 144 -9.81 -7.72 -15.29
CA ASP A 144 -8.37 -7.61 -15.54
C ASP A 144 -7.52 -7.47 -14.26
N ASP A 145 -8.12 -7.59 -13.08
CA ASP A 145 -7.39 -7.82 -11.84
C ASP A 145 -6.74 -9.21 -11.79
N MET A 146 -7.08 -10.10 -12.75
CA MET A 146 -6.33 -11.35 -13.01
C MET A 146 -5.72 -11.31 -14.40
N PRO A 147 -4.42 -11.67 -14.57
CA PRO A 147 -3.81 -11.71 -15.89
C PRO A 147 -4.34 -12.89 -16.72
N GLU A 148 -4.44 -12.71 -18.04
CA GLU A 148 -4.80 -13.79 -18.97
C GLU A 148 -3.89 -15.02 -18.82
N ALA A 149 -2.62 -14.81 -18.48
CA ALA A 149 -1.64 -15.86 -18.24
C ALA A 149 -2.08 -16.90 -17.21
N ALA A 150 -2.93 -16.53 -16.26
CA ALA A 150 -3.48 -17.41 -15.25
C ALA A 150 -4.68 -18.23 -15.74
N GLY A 151 -5.30 -17.90 -16.87
CA GLY A 151 -6.54 -18.51 -17.34
C GLY A 151 -7.67 -18.47 -16.31
N ALA A 152 -7.73 -17.39 -15.53
CA ALA A 152 -8.57 -17.30 -14.36
C ALA A 152 -10.07 -17.28 -14.68
N ARG A 153 -10.85 -17.92 -13.83
CA ARG A 153 -12.31 -17.80 -13.79
C ARG A 153 -12.65 -16.52 -13.03
N TRP A 154 -13.23 -15.56 -13.73
CA TRP A 154 -13.68 -14.32 -13.10
C TRP A 154 -14.99 -14.54 -12.34
N LEU A 155 -14.99 -14.21 -11.06
CA LEU A 155 -16.17 -14.15 -10.20
C LEU A 155 -16.43 -12.68 -9.84
N PRO A 156 -17.30 -11.97 -10.60
CA PRO A 156 -17.63 -10.59 -10.28
C PRO A 156 -18.36 -10.53 -8.95
N ILE A 157 -17.85 -9.68 -8.04
CA ILE A 157 -18.37 -9.52 -6.69
C ILE A 157 -18.70 -8.06 -6.40
N ARG A 158 -19.78 -7.78 -5.69
CA ARG A 158 -20.06 -6.43 -5.20
C ARG A 158 -18.94 -5.95 -4.29
N VAL A 159 -18.54 -4.69 -4.48
CA VAL A 159 -17.41 -4.10 -3.76
C VAL A 159 -17.65 -4.13 -2.24
N GLY A 160 -16.62 -4.57 -1.49
CA GLY A 160 -16.66 -4.62 -0.01
C GLY A 160 -17.44 -5.78 0.57
N THR A 161 -17.78 -6.81 -0.23
CA THR A 161 -18.56 -7.96 0.25
C THR A 161 -17.77 -9.27 0.28
N ASP A 162 -16.46 -9.21 0.12
CA ASP A 162 -15.55 -10.36 0.10
C ASP A 162 -15.64 -11.21 1.36
N VAL A 163 -15.78 -10.57 2.53
CA VAL A 163 -15.93 -11.26 3.81
C VAL A 163 -17.22 -12.10 3.85
N ALA A 164 -18.32 -11.60 3.30
CA ALA A 164 -19.56 -12.36 3.22
C ALA A 164 -19.42 -13.62 2.36
N LEU A 165 -18.69 -13.54 1.23
CA LEU A 165 -18.35 -14.71 0.42
C LEU A 165 -17.49 -15.70 1.19
N MET A 166 -16.43 -15.24 1.86
CA MET A 166 -15.54 -16.10 2.64
C MET A 166 -16.29 -16.82 3.79
N LEU A 167 -17.19 -16.10 4.48
CA LEU A 167 -18.04 -16.67 5.53
C LEU A 167 -18.95 -17.78 4.97
N ALA A 168 -19.57 -17.57 3.82
CA ALA A 168 -20.43 -18.58 3.21
C ALA A 168 -19.67 -19.82 2.72
N LEU A 169 -18.46 -19.62 2.19
CA LEU A 169 -17.56 -20.74 1.88
C LEU A 169 -17.22 -21.52 3.15
N ALA A 170 -16.87 -20.82 4.24
CA ALA A 170 -16.57 -21.45 5.54
C ALA A 170 -17.80 -22.16 6.13
N HIS A 171 -19.00 -21.55 6.04
CA HIS A 171 -20.25 -22.15 6.49
C HIS A 171 -20.53 -23.47 5.73
N THR A 172 -20.41 -23.48 4.41
CA THR A 172 -20.61 -24.67 3.60
C THR A 172 -19.61 -25.77 3.95
N LEU A 173 -18.32 -25.41 4.12
CA LEU A 173 -17.29 -26.36 4.58
C LEU A 173 -17.66 -26.96 5.93
N LEU A 174 -18.16 -26.16 6.85
CA LEU A 174 -18.55 -26.59 8.22
C LEU A 174 -19.76 -27.53 8.21
N VAL A 175 -20.85 -27.15 7.53
CA VAL A 175 -22.11 -27.92 7.60
C VAL A 175 -22.08 -29.19 6.78
N GLU A 176 -21.27 -29.24 5.72
CA GLU A 176 -21.04 -30.44 4.90
C GLU A 176 -19.87 -31.29 5.42
N ASN A 177 -19.26 -30.92 6.56
CA ASN A 177 -18.11 -31.62 7.15
C ASN A 177 -16.92 -31.77 6.18
N LEU A 178 -16.63 -30.72 5.43
CA LEU A 178 -15.56 -30.66 4.44
C LEU A 178 -14.31 -29.92 4.94
N TRP A 179 -14.30 -29.48 6.19
CA TRP A 179 -13.19 -28.78 6.82
C TRP A 179 -12.26 -29.72 7.59
N ASP A 180 -11.02 -29.32 7.80
CA ASP A 180 -10.03 -30.08 8.58
C ASP A 180 -10.14 -29.74 10.08
N SER A 181 -11.02 -30.45 10.80
CA SER A 181 -11.24 -30.28 12.23
C SER A 181 -9.99 -30.59 13.06
N SER A 182 -9.15 -31.52 12.61
CA SER A 182 -7.91 -31.89 13.31
C SER A 182 -6.87 -30.76 13.24
N PHE A 183 -6.74 -30.11 12.07
CA PHE A 183 -5.89 -28.93 11.95
C PHE A 183 -6.37 -27.81 12.85
N VAL A 184 -7.66 -27.46 12.79
CA VAL A 184 -8.22 -26.38 13.59
C VAL A 184 -8.04 -26.63 15.10
N THR A 185 -8.30 -27.85 15.56
CA THR A 185 -8.11 -28.22 16.99
C THR A 185 -6.65 -28.09 17.43
N ARG A 186 -5.73 -28.51 16.59
CA ARG A 186 -4.29 -28.54 16.92
C ARG A 186 -3.64 -27.15 16.84
N TYR A 187 -3.95 -26.40 15.80
CA TYR A 187 -3.19 -25.19 15.40
C TYR A 187 -3.92 -23.87 15.67
N CYS A 188 -5.22 -23.92 15.96
CA CYS A 188 -6.02 -22.70 16.14
C CYS A 188 -6.56 -22.57 17.54
N THR A 189 -7.12 -21.38 17.86
CA THR A 189 -7.88 -21.10 19.10
C THR A 189 -9.13 -20.29 18.77
N GLY A 190 -10.19 -20.47 19.59
CA GLY A 190 -11.43 -19.67 19.52
C GLY A 190 -12.37 -20.02 18.36
N PHE A 191 -12.23 -21.22 17.77
CA PHE A 191 -13.12 -21.66 16.71
C PHE A 191 -14.57 -21.86 17.17
N ASP A 192 -14.79 -22.29 18.40
CA ASP A 192 -16.12 -22.49 19.02
C ASP A 192 -16.97 -21.21 19.01
N ILE A 193 -16.35 -20.08 19.31
CA ILE A 193 -17.01 -18.76 19.28
C ILE A 193 -17.34 -18.39 17.82
N PHE A 194 -16.38 -18.54 16.92
CA PHE A 194 -16.58 -18.25 15.50
C PHE A 194 -17.63 -19.19 14.86
N GLU A 195 -17.65 -20.48 15.25
CA GLU A 195 -18.67 -21.43 14.79
C GLU A 195 -20.07 -20.98 15.19
N SER A 196 -20.25 -20.43 16.42
CA SER A 196 -21.53 -19.90 16.90
C SER A 196 -22.02 -18.78 15.96
N TYR A 197 -21.14 -17.80 15.67
CA TYR A 197 -21.43 -16.72 14.73
C TYR A 197 -21.71 -17.24 13.31
N LEU A 198 -20.90 -18.17 12.82
CA LEU A 198 -21.02 -18.71 11.46
C LEU A 198 -22.35 -19.43 11.25
N ARG A 199 -22.82 -20.17 12.27
CA ARG A 199 -24.12 -20.84 12.27
C ARG A 199 -25.31 -19.91 12.57
N GLY A 200 -25.07 -18.64 12.87
CA GLY A 200 -26.14 -17.68 13.22
C GLY A 200 -26.74 -17.85 14.59
N ARG A 201 -26.02 -18.49 15.53
CA ARG A 201 -26.53 -18.68 16.89
C ARG A 201 -26.58 -17.41 17.72
N ASP A 202 -25.73 -16.41 17.31
CA ASP A 202 -25.58 -15.16 18.05
C ASP A 202 -26.50 -14.05 17.52
N ASP A 203 -26.98 -14.15 16.25
CA ASP A 203 -27.74 -13.11 15.55
C ASP A 203 -28.91 -13.67 14.70
N ASP A 204 -29.30 -14.92 14.91
CA ASP A 204 -30.36 -15.64 14.19
C ASP A 204 -30.18 -15.63 12.65
N THR A 205 -28.93 -15.43 12.19
CA THR A 205 -28.61 -15.31 10.76
C THR A 205 -27.45 -16.23 10.37
N PRO A 206 -27.72 -17.46 9.90
CA PRO A 206 -26.67 -18.32 9.36
C PRO A 206 -25.92 -17.63 8.20
N LYS A 207 -24.59 -17.70 8.20
CA LYS A 207 -23.75 -17.08 7.18
C LYS A 207 -23.64 -18.00 5.97
N ASP A 208 -24.77 -18.52 5.48
CA ASP A 208 -24.86 -19.50 4.42
C ASP A 208 -24.74 -18.89 3.02
N ALA A 209 -24.77 -19.76 2.00
CA ALA A 209 -24.65 -19.35 0.60
C ALA A 209 -25.83 -18.48 0.13
N ALA A 210 -27.04 -18.68 0.64
CA ALA A 210 -28.22 -17.90 0.28
C ALA A 210 -28.14 -16.48 0.85
N TRP A 211 -27.72 -16.35 2.13
CA TRP A 211 -27.41 -15.07 2.75
C TRP A 211 -26.33 -14.31 1.97
N ALA A 212 -25.20 -14.96 1.65
CA ALA A 212 -24.11 -14.33 0.93
C ALA A 212 -24.47 -13.96 -0.52
N ALA A 213 -25.32 -14.74 -1.20
CA ALA A 213 -25.77 -14.42 -2.56
C ALA A 213 -26.51 -13.07 -2.62
N GLY A 214 -27.35 -12.78 -1.63
CA GLY A 214 -28.03 -11.50 -1.51
C GLY A 214 -27.08 -10.31 -1.34
N ILE A 215 -25.97 -10.52 -0.65
CA ILE A 215 -24.94 -9.50 -0.37
C ILE A 215 -23.97 -9.34 -1.53
N THR A 216 -23.38 -10.44 -2.00
CA THR A 216 -22.26 -10.46 -2.95
C THR A 216 -22.67 -10.33 -4.41
N GLY A 217 -23.90 -10.74 -4.73
CA GLY A 217 -24.38 -10.88 -6.09
C GLY A 217 -23.92 -12.16 -6.80
N ILE A 218 -23.18 -13.05 -6.10
CA ILE A 218 -22.78 -14.37 -6.63
C ILE A 218 -23.86 -15.38 -6.27
N ALA A 219 -24.28 -16.21 -7.25
CA ALA A 219 -25.34 -17.20 -7.03
C ALA A 219 -24.95 -18.21 -5.93
N ALA A 220 -25.92 -18.60 -5.08
CA ALA A 220 -25.70 -19.52 -3.97
C ALA A 220 -25.10 -20.85 -4.42
N ASP A 221 -25.59 -21.43 -5.53
CA ASP A 221 -25.05 -22.68 -6.08
C ASP A 221 -23.58 -22.55 -6.48
N THR A 222 -23.18 -21.39 -7.02
CA THR A 222 -21.75 -21.10 -7.34
C THR A 222 -20.89 -21.08 -6.10
N ILE A 223 -21.39 -20.50 -4.99
CA ILE A 223 -20.70 -20.46 -3.70
C ILE A 223 -20.54 -21.88 -3.14
N ILE A 224 -21.61 -22.66 -3.14
CA ILE A 224 -21.62 -24.06 -2.65
C ILE A 224 -20.65 -24.91 -3.48
N ASP A 225 -20.74 -24.84 -4.81
CA ASP A 225 -19.86 -25.59 -5.70
C ASP A 225 -18.40 -25.22 -5.52
N LEU A 226 -18.10 -23.94 -5.34
CA LEU A 226 -16.76 -23.49 -5.03
C LEU A 226 -16.26 -24.05 -3.71
N ALA A 227 -17.04 -23.95 -2.62
CA ALA A 227 -16.70 -24.50 -1.32
C ALA A 227 -16.35 -25.97 -1.37
N ARG A 228 -17.17 -26.78 -2.07
CA ARG A 228 -16.96 -28.23 -2.25
C ARG A 228 -15.71 -28.59 -3.05
N ARG A 229 -15.16 -27.66 -3.85
CA ARG A 229 -13.93 -27.86 -4.63
C ARG A 229 -12.67 -27.64 -3.80
N LEU A 230 -12.69 -26.66 -2.86
CA LEU A 230 -11.50 -26.20 -2.13
C LEU A 230 -10.74 -27.33 -1.41
N PRO A 231 -11.38 -28.31 -0.72
CA PRO A 231 -10.65 -29.38 -0.04
C PRO A 231 -10.13 -30.49 -0.98
N ARG A 232 -10.49 -30.46 -2.27
CA ARG A 232 -10.13 -31.55 -3.23
C ARG A 232 -8.71 -31.43 -3.78
N GLY A 233 -8.04 -30.30 -3.55
CA GLY A 233 -6.68 -30.05 -4.05
C GLY A 233 -5.91 -29.13 -3.11
N ARG A 234 -4.68 -28.81 -3.48
CA ARG A 234 -3.84 -27.83 -2.79
C ARG A 234 -4.38 -26.43 -3.06
N THR A 235 -5.07 -25.87 -2.07
CA THR A 235 -5.71 -24.56 -2.18
C THR A 235 -4.89 -23.47 -1.50
N LEU A 236 -4.62 -22.40 -2.25
CA LEU A 236 -4.02 -21.16 -1.77
C LEU A 236 -5.06 -20.04 -1.73
N VAL A 237 -5.25 -19.47 -0.57
CA VAL A 237 -6.07 -18.27 -0.37
C VAL A 237 -5.15 -17.05 -0.29
N THR A 238 -5.40 -16.05 -1.15
CA THR A 238 -4.71 -14.76 -1.07
C THR A 238 -5.71 -13.61 -1.03
N VAL A 239 -5.40 -12.59 -0.22
CA VAL A 239 -6.19 -11.37 -0.07
C VAL A 239 -5.32 -10.20 -0.48
N SER A 240 -5.74 -9.46 -1.50
CA SER A 240 -4.98 -8.31 -2.02
C SER A 240 -4.96 -7.13 -1.05
N HIS A 241 -3.94 -6.27 -1.16
CA HIS A 241 -3.86 -5.00 -0.44
C HIS A 241 -5.09 -4.10 -0.67
N SER A 242 -5.79 -4.23 -1.80
CA SER A 242 -6.96 -3.41 -2.11
C SER A 242 -8.08 -3.55 -1.07
N LEU A 243 -8.34 -4.78 -0.61
CA LEU A 243 -9.46 -5.07 0.28
C LEU A 243 -9.31 -4.46 1.67
N GLN A 244 -8.07 -4.31 2.15
CA GLN A 244 -7.81 -3.68 3.44
C GLN A 244 -7.81 -2.14 3.41
N ARG A 245 -7.93 -1.51 2.22
CA ARG A 245 -8.02 -0.05 2.05
C ARG A 245 -9.47 0.45 1.98
N ALA A 246 -10.36 -0.21 2.66
CA ALA A 246 -11.76 0.11 2.80
C ALA A 246 -12.16 0.08 4.26
N GLN A 247 -13.31 0.61 4.60
CA GLN A 247 -13.85 0.50 5.95
C GLN A 247 -13.92 -0.98 6.36
N TYR A 248 -13.52 -1.28 7.60
CA TYR A 248 -13.39 -2.65 8.14
C TYR A 248 -12.37 -3.52 7.41
N GLY A 249 -11.34 -2.92 6.85
CA GLY A 249 -10.32 -3.61 6.03
C GLY A 249 -9.50 -4.68 6.76
N GLU A 250 -9.56 -4.75 8.08
CA GLU A 250 -9.01 -5.81 8.91
C GLU A 250 -9.72 -7.15 8.66
N GLN A 251 -11.04 -7.11 8.42
CA GLN A 251 -11.90 -8.27 8.34
C GLN A 251 -11.58 -9.23 7.17
N PRO A 252 -11.38 -8.78 5.91
CA PRO A 252 -11.02 -9.68 4.83
C PRO A 252 -9.64 -10.32 5.02
N VAL A 253 -8.69 -9.60 5.64
CA VAL A 253 -7.36 -10.15 5.97
C VAL A 253 -7.47 -11.29 6.96
N TRP A 254 -8.25 -11.11 8.02
CA TRP A 254 -8.50 -12.12 9.04
C TRP A 254 -9.29 -13.31 8.49
N MET A 255 -10.39 -13.04 7.80
CA MET A 255 -11.24 -14.11 7.27
C MET A 255 -10.55 -15.00 6.26
N GLY A 256 -9.64 -14.43 5.42
CA GLY A 256 -8.83 -15.21 4.51
C GLY A 256 -7.93 -16.23 5.22
N ALA A 257 -7.32 -15.84 6.34
CA ALA A 257 -6.52 -16.73 7.18
C ALA A 257 -7.39 -17.84 7.84
N VAL A 258 -8.59 -17.49 8.31
CA VAL A 258 -9.52 -18.46 8.91
C VAL A 258 -10.02 -19.47 7.89
N LEU A 259 -10.40 -19.03 6.68
CA LEU A 259 -10.81 -19.92 5.60
C LEU A 259 -9.69 -20.93 5.24
N ALA A 260 -8.45 -20.44 5.13
CA ALA A 260 -7.29 -21.30 4.86
C ALA A 260 -6.99 -22.27 6.03
N ALA A 261 -7.20 -21.84 7.28
CA ALA A 261 -7.07 -22.70 8.45
C ALA A 261 -8.13 -23.83 8.46
N MET A 262 -9.39 -23.52 8.11
CA MET A 262 -10.45 -24.52 7.99
C MET A 262 -10.16 -25.57 6.89
N LEU A 263 -9.42 -25.19 5.84
CA LEU A 263 -8.96 -26.13 4.82
C LEU A 263 -7.76 -26.98 5.28
N GLY A 264 -7.15 -26.68 6.45
CA GLY A 264 -6.05 -27.45 7.01
C GLY A 264 -4.72 -27.36 6.23
N GLN A 265 -4.56 -26.34 5.36
CA GLN A 265 -3.45 -26.31 4.42
C GLN A 265 -2.36 -25.26 4.71
N ILE A 266 -2.54 -24.48 5.77
CA ILE A 266 -1.54 -23.49 6.21
C ILE A 266 -0.21 -24.22 6.52
N GLY A 267 0.90 -23.68 5.99
CA GLY A 267 2.23 -24.25 6.12
C GLY A 267 2.55 -25.41 5.17
N LEU A 268 1.67 -25.74 4.22
CA LEU A 268 1.98 -26.65 3.13
C LEU A 268 2.54 -25.89 1.92
N PRO A 269 3.53 -26.44 1.18
CA PRO A 269 4.08 -25.80 -0.01
C PRO A 269 2.98 -25.48 -1.03
N GLY A 270 2.90 -24.22 -1.44
CA GLY A 270 1.90 -23.73 -2.41
C GLY A 270 0.45 -23.75 -1.93
N GLY A 271 0.19 -23.93 -0.62
CA GLY A 271 -1.16 -23.98 -0.07
C GLY A 271 -1.36 -23.08 1.16
N GLY A 272 -2.58 -23.06 1.67
CA GLY A 272 -2.94 -22.30 2.86
C GLY A 272 -3.18 -20.82 2.60
N TYR A 273 -2.56 -19.95 3.36
CA TYR A 273 -2.75 -18.51 3.30
C TYR A 273 -1.46 -17.78 2.96
N ASN A 274 -1.51 -16.88 1.98
CA ASN A 274 -0.45 -15.91 1.74
C ASN A 274 -1.07 -14.52 1.51
N TYR A 275 -0.87 -13.62 2.45
CA TYR A 275 -1.39 -12.27 2.33
C TYR A 275 -0.67 -11.51 1.21
N ALA A 276 -1.45 -10.90 0.33
CA ALA A 276 -0.98 -9.99 -0.72
C ALA A 276 -0.04 -10.61 -1.77
N LEU A 277 -0.13 -11.93 -2.04
CA LEU A 277 0.63 -12.54 -3.13
C LEU A 277 0.26 -11.87 -4.47
N GLY A 278 1.27 -11.43 -5.23
CA GLY A 278 1.07 -10.70 -6.49
C GLY A 278 0.63 -9.23 -6.33
N ALA A 279 0.50 -8.72 -5.11
CA ALA A 279 0.19 -7.30 -4.89
C ALA A 279 1.41 -6.38 -4.95
N LEU A 280 2.60 -6.92 -4.87
CA LEU A 280 3.90 -6.25 -5.04
C LEU A 280 4.93 -7.24 -5.57
N GLY A 281 5.94 -6.76 -6.29
CA GLY A 281 6.97 -7.60 -6.92
C GLY A 281 7.95 -8.26 -5.95
N HIS A 282 7.90 -7.96 -4.65
CA HIS A 282 8.70 -8.62 -3.63
C HIS A 282 7.94 -9.75 -2.89
N THR A 283 6.65 -9.96 -3.18
CA THR A 283 5.87 -11.05 -2.58
C THR A 283 6.05 -12.36 -3.34
N GLY A 284 6.09 -13.47 -2.64
CA GLY A 284 6.29 -14.79 -3.25
C GLY A 284 7.71 -15.03 -3.79
N ARG A 285 8.72 -14.31 -3.31
CA ARG A 285 10.13 -14.44 -3.70
C ARG A 285 11.02 -14.76 -2.51
N ARG A 286 12.11 -15.47 -2.77
CA ARG A 286 13.12 -15.73 -1.73
C ARG A 286 13.92 -14.47 -1.42
N PHE A 287 14.27 -14.31 -0.15
CA PHE A 287 15.18 -13.27 0.30
C PHE A 287 16.61 -13.54 -0.17
N ASN A 288 17.47 -12.53 -0.13
CA ASN A 288 18.90 -12.69 -0.24
C ASN A 288 19.44 -13.34 1.04
N ALA A 289 20.47 -14.18 0.89
CA ALA A 289 21.19 -14.75 2.02
C ALA A 289 22.11 -13.74 2.73
N VAL A 290 22.39 -12.61 2.08
CA VAL A 290 23.28 -11.55 2.59
C VAL A 290 22.48 -10.23 2.72
N PRO A 291 22.89 -9.35 3.65
CA PRO A 291 22.26 -8.06 3.82
C PRO A 291 22.48 -7.18 2.58
N ILE A 292 21.49 -6.33 2.28
CA ILE A 292 21.64 -5.29 1.25
C ILE A 292 22.08 -3.97 1.88
N PRO A 293 22.77 -3.06 1.15
CA PRO A 293 23.10 -1.73 1.62
C PRO A 293 21.87 -0.98 2.15
N THR A 294 21.99 -0.35 3.32
CA THR A 294 20.89 0.38 3.96
C THR A 294 21.43 1.55 4.77
N LEU A 295 20.96 2.76 4.48
CA LEU A 295 21.32 3.95 5.25
C LEU A 295 20.59 3.97 6.59
N SER A 296 21.33 4.07 7.68
CA SER A 296 20.74 4.23 9.02
C SER A 296 20.09 5.60 9.17
N GLN A 297 18.87 5.61 9.68
CA GLN A 297 18.12 6.84 10.00
C GLN A 297 18.50 7.42 11.38
N GLY A 298 19.34 6.73 12.16
CA GLY A 298 19.61 7.09 13.55
C GLY A 298 18.46 6.72 14.49
N GLN A 299 18.47 7.28 15.69
CA GLN A 299 17.42 7.05 16.70
C GLN A 299 16.48 8.25 16.76
N ASN A 300 15.19 7.99 16.73
CA ASN A 300 14.17 9.00 16.95
C ASN A 300 13.89 9.11 18.46
N GLY A 301 14.23 10.26 19.04
CA GLY A 301 13.99 10.54 20.47
C GLY A 301 12.53 10.92 20.79
N THR A 302 11.67 11.09 19.78
CA THR A 302 10.25 11.41 19.96
C THR A 302 9.42 10.13 19.97
N SER A 303 8.55 9.98 20.96
CA SER A 303 7.65 8.82 21.09
C SER A 303 6.37 8.96 20.28
N GLU A 304 6.02 10.18 19.91
CA GLU A 304 4.79 10.53 19.20
C GLU A 304 4.80 10.00 17.78
N PHE A 305 3.67 9.46 17.37
CA PHE A 305 3.43 9.01 16.01
C PHE A 305 1.96 9.07 15.66
N ILE A 306 1.65 9.00 14.39
CA ILE A 306 0.28 8.85 13.89
C ILE A 306 0.19 7.66 12.94
N PRO A 307 -0.99 7.01 12.81
CA PRO A 307 -1.27 6.19 11.65
C PRO A 307 -1.17 7.03 10.38
N VAL A 308 -0.51 6.53 9.35
CA VAL A 308 -0.17 7.32 8.13
C VAL A 308 -1.38 7.99 7.47
N ALA A 309 -2.55 7.35 7.55
CA ALA A 309 -3.79 7.87 6.96
C ALA A 309 -4.51 8.91 7.85
N ARG A 310 -3.91 9.37 8.94
CA ARG A 310 -4.49 10.36 9.88
C ARG A 310 -3.79 11.71 9.85
N VAL A 311 -3.05 12.02 8.79
CA VAL A 311 -2.31 13.29 8.71
C VAL A 311 -3.24 14.51 8.74
N ALA A 312 -4.38 14.48 8.05
CA ALA A 312 -5.33 15.58 8.09
C ALA A 312 -5.99 15.73 9.47
N ASP A 313 -6.32 14.61 10.13
CA ASP A 313 -6.84 14.65 11.51
C ASP A 313 -5.83 15.28 12.47
N MET A 314 -4.57 14.86 12.41
CA MET A 314 -3.49 15.40 13.24
C MET A 314 -3.39 16.93 13.11
N LEU A 315 -3.43 17.43 11.89
CA LEU A 315 -3.25 18.86 11.63
C LEU A 315 -4.49 19.68 12.02
N LEU A 316 -5.71 19.14 11.80
CA LEU A 316 -6.96 19.86 12.08
C LEU A 316 -7.38 19.78 13.56
N HIS A 317 -6.95 18.76 14.28
CA HIS A 317 -7.42 18.43 15.62
C HIS A 317 -6.29 18.19 16.62
N PRO A 318 -5.30 19.12 16.76
CA PRO A 318 -4.22 18.94 17.72
C PRO A 318 -4.76 18.77 19.14
N GLY A 319 -4.22 17.78 19.89
CA GLY A 319 -4.67 17.47 21.25
C GLY A 319 -5.91 16.60 21.34
N GLU A 320 -6.65 16.37 20.25
CA GLU A 320 -7.79 15.43 20.25
C GLU A 320 -7.30 13.99 20.42
N ARG A 321 -8.13 13.19 21.13
CA ARG A 321 -7.81 11.78 21.36
C ARG A 321 -8.29 10.90 20.21
N PHE A 322 -7.51 9.87 19.90
CA PHE A 322 -7.87 8.81 18.97
C PHE A 322 -7.44 7.45 19.50
N GLU A 323 -8.18 6.42 19.09
CA GLU A 323 -7.86 5.04 19.44
C GLU A 323 -6.99 4.39 18.37
N TYR A 324 -5.99 3.62 18.79
CA TYR A 324 -5.10 2.87 17.90
C TYR A 324 -4.54 1.64 18.61
N ASN A 325 -4.87 0.46 18.13
CA ASN A 325 -4.35 -0.82 18.61
C ASN A 325 -4.47 -0.97 20.15
N GLY A 326 -5.64 -0.67 20.70
CA GLY A 326 -5.94 -0.75 22.12
C GLY A 326 -5.35 0.37 22.97
N ARG A 327 -4.81 1.43 22.34
CA ARG A 327 -4.26 2.61 23.02
C ARG A 327 -5.08 3.83 22.71
N SER A 328 -5.32 4.66 23.73
CA SER A 328 -5.83 6.02 23.56
C SER A 328 -4.65 6.97 23.45
N MET A 329 -4.54 7.64 22.31
CA MET A 329 -3.44 8.55 21.94
C MET A 329 -3.99 9.95 21.70
N GLN A 330 -3.10 10.94 21.57
CA GLN A 330 -3.43 12.30 21.22
C GLN A 330 -2.68 12.75 19.97
N TYR A 331 -3.34 13.54 19.11
CA TYR A 331 -2.66 14.17 17.99
C TYR A 331 -1.70 15.25 18.48
N PRO A 332 -0.43 15.23 18.04
CA PRO A 332 0.53 16.31 18.35
C PRO A 332 0.17 17.61 17.62
N ASP A 333 0.63 18.74 18.16
CA ASP A 333 0.45 20.06 17.58
C ASP A 333 1.64 20.42 16.65
N ILE A 334 1.48 20.16 15.37
CA ILE A 334 2.52 20.29 14.35
C ILE A 334 2.67 21.74 13.89
N LYS A 335 3.89 22.26 13.96
CA LYS A 335 4.27 23.61 13.48
C LYS A 335 5.07 23.55 12.18
N LEU A 336 5.84 22.48 11.98
CA LEU A 336 6.66 22.28 10.78
C LEU A 336 6.36 20.94 10.14
N ILE A 337 6.11 20.96 8.83
CA ILE A 337 6.14 19.75 7.99
C ILE A 337 7.40 19.80 7.13
N TYR A 338 8.25 18.78 7.24
CA TYR A 338 9.38 18.58 6.36
C TYR A 338 9.15 17.36 5.49
N TRP A 339 9.08 17.51 4.16
CA TRP A 339 8.70 16.47 3.23
C TRP A 339 9.77 16.22 2.17
N ALA A 340 10.25 14.97 2.04
CA ALA A 340 11.12 14.55 0.97
C ALA A 340 10.67 13.19 0.43
N GLY A 341 10.35 13.14 -0.87
CA GLY A 341 9.88 11.94 -1.56
C GLY A 341 8.41 11.59 -1.32
N GLY A 342 7.65 11.57 -2.40
CA GLY A 342 6.22 11.26 -2.43
C GLY A 342 5.32 12.50 -2.32
N ASN A 343 4.05 12.32 -2.65
CA ASN A 343 3.07 13.41 -2.77
C ASN A 343 1.80 13.08 -1.98
N PRO A 344 1.54 13.73 -0.82
CA PRO A 344 0.36 13.48 0.00
C PRO A 344 -0.95 13.82 -0.73
N PHE A 345 -0.96 14.80 -1.64
CA PHE A 345 -2.13 15.14 -2.46
C PHE A 345 -2.51 14.06 -3.49
N HIS A 346 -1.75 12.97 -3.53
CA HIS A 346 -2.09 11.76 -4.24
C HIS A 346 -2.47 10.60 -3.30
N HIS A 347 -1.78 10.44 -2.18
CA HIS A 347 -1.99 9.32 -1.29
C HIS A 347 -3.16 9.50 -0.33
N HIS A 348 -3.37 10.73 0.14
CA HIS A 348 -4.36 11.01 1.17
C HIS A 348 -5.77 11.16 0.57
N GLN A 349 -6.75 10.76 1.37
CA GLN A 349 -8.17 10.84 1.05
C GLN A 349 -8.68 12.26 1.27
N ASP A 350 -9.83 12.61 0.69
CA ASP A 350 -10.48 13.92 0.81
C ASP A 350 -9.49 15.09 0.66
N ILE A 351 -9.04 15.28 -0.58
CA ILE A 351 -8.04 16.33 -0.88
C ILE A 351 -8.51 17.72 -0.44
N ASN A 352 -9.81 17.99 -0.46
CA ASN A 352 -10.34 19.27 0.00
C ASN A 352 -10.17 19.46 1.51
N ARG A 353 -10.33 18.38 2.29
CA ARG A 353 -10.01 18.37 3.72
C ARG A 353 -8.50 18.50 3.96
N LEU A 354 -7.69 17.78 3.19
CA LEU A 354 -6.23 17.85 3.26
C LEU A 354 -5.71 19.26 2.99
N ARG A 355 -6.25 19.97 1.99
CA ARG A 355 -5.89 21.36 1.70
C ARG A 355 -6.10 22.27 2.92
N ARG A 356 -7.25 22.13 3.60
CA ARG A 356 -7.51 22.90 4.85
C ARG A 356 -6.50 22.54 5.94
N ALA A 357 -6.17 21.25 6.07
CA ALA A 357 -5.21 20.77 7.06
C ALA A 357 -3.80 21.33 6.83
N PHE A 358 -3.34 21.38 5.59
CA PHE A 358 -2.00 21.89 5.25
C PHE A 358 -1.86 23.42 5.38
N ASN A 359 -2.94 24.16 5.65
CA ASN A 359 -2.88 25.59 6.02
C ASN A 359 -2.64 25.81 7.52
N ILE A 360 -2.56 24.77 8.35
CA ILE A 360 -2.42 24.89 9.81
C ILE A 360 -0.95 25.02 10.25
N PRO A 361 0.00 24.22 9.75
CA PRO A 361 1.41 24.37 10.10
C PRO A 361 1.94 25.76 9.76
N GLN A 362 2.93 26.21 10.53
CA GLN A 362 3.57 27.52 10.30
C GLN A 362 4.50 27.48 9.08
N THR A 363 5.09 26.30 8.80
CA THR A 363 6.06 26.14 7.72
C THR A 363 5.97 24.75 7.12
N ILE A 364 5.98 24.71 5.79
CA ILE A 364 6.03 23.48 4.99
C ILE A 364 7.23 23.54 4.06
N VAL A 365 8.14 22.60 4.21
CA VAL A 365 9.35 22.45 3.41
C VAL A 365 9.27 21.20 2.57
N VAL A 366 9.63 21.28 1.29
CA VAL A 366 9.59 20.16 0.35
C VAL A 366 10.89 20.08 -0.44
N HIS A 367 11.43 18.86 -0.57
CA HIS A 367 12.40 18.53 -1.62
C HIS A 367 11.65 17.87 -2.78
N GLU A 368 11.75 18.44 -3.97
CA GLU A 368 11.00 17.93 -5.13
C GLU A 368 11.74 18.19 -6.44
N SER A 369 11.55 17.28 -7.41
CA SER A 369 12.16 17.37 -8.74
C SER A 369 11.24 18.02 -9.79
N ALA A 370 9.98 18.27 -9.45
CA ALA A 370 8.97 18.85 -10.33
C ALA A 370 7.92 19.61 -9.51
N TRP A 371 7.10 20.45 -10.15
CA TRP A 371 6.00 21.17 -9.52
C TRP A 371 4.80 20.26 -9.23
N THR A 372 5.03 19.26 -8.35
CA THR A 372 3.95 18.39 -7.84
C THR A 372 2.91 19.23 -7.07
N PRO A 373 1.69 18.70 -6.88
CA PRO A 373 0.72 19.37 -6.01
C PRO A 373 1.28 19.69 -4.62
N MET A 374 2.10 18.83 -4.03
CA MET A 374 2.74 19.12 -2.73
C MET A 374 3.71 20.31 -2.82
N ALA A 375 4.52 20.37 -3.89
CA ALA A 375 5.42 21.51 -4.09
C ALA A 375 4.66 22.83 -4.27
N LYS A 376 3.49 22.81 -4.91
CA LYS A 376 2.64 24.01 -5.08
C LYS A 376 1.97 24.47 -3.78
N PHE A 377 1.92 23.62 -2.75
CA PHE A 377 1.37 23.92 -1.43
C PHE A 377 2.43 24.21 -0.36
N ALA A 378 3.72 24.07 -0.70
CA ALA A 378 4.81 24.30 0.23
C ALA A 378 5.21 25.80 0.28
N ASP A 379 5.72 26.23 1.44
CA ASP A 379 6.29 27.56 1.63
C ASP A 379 7.73 27.63 1.07
N ILE A 380 8.48 26.53 1.20
CA ILE A 380 9.87 26.43 0.72
C ILE A 380 10.00 25.16 -0.11
N VAL A 381 10.39 25.32 -1.38
CA VAL A 381 10.66 24.21 -2.31
C VAL A 381 12.14 24.20 -2.66
N LEU A 382 12.80 23.06 -2.40
CA LEU A 382 14.20 22.84 -2.71
C LEU A 382 14.31 21.87 -3.88
N PRO A 383 14.92 22.26 -5.01
CA PRO A 383 15.03 21.41 -6.18
C PRO A 383 15.98 20.23 -5.92
N ALA A 384 15.44 19.01 -5.97
CA ALA A 384 16.17 17.78 -5.73
C ALA A 384 16.45 17.01 -7.02
N THR A 385 17.61 16.33 -7.09
CA THR A 385 18.00 15.51 -8.23
C THR A 385 17.11 14.27 -8.37
N MET A 386 16.95 13.83 -9.61
CA MET A 386 16.35 12.54 -9.96
C MET A 386 17.42 11.41 -9.99
N THR A 387 16.97 10.18 -10.05
CA THR A 387 17.83 8.97 -9.99
C THR A 387 18.94 8.97 -11.07
N LEU A 388 18.68 9.49 -12.28
CA LEU A 388 19.67 9.52 -13.36
C LEU A 388 20.75 10.61 -13.21
N GLU A 389 20.53 11.55 -12.28
CA GLU A 389 21.40 12.71 -12.07
C GLU A 389 22.41 12.49 -10.93
N ARG A 390 22.45 11.30 -10.31
CA ARG A 390 23.28 10.98 -9.15
C ARG A 390 23.76 9.54 -9.14
N ASP A 391 24.86 9.28 -8.43
CA ASP A 391 25.38 7.95 -8.19
C ASP A 391 24.62 7.30 -7.01
N ASP A 392 24.28 6.00 -7.11
CA ASP A 392 23.67 5.24 -6.01
C ASP A 392 23.98 3.73 -6.12
N ILE A 393 23.52 2.94 -5.18
CA ILE A 393 23.49 1.48 -5.24
C ILE A 393 22.04 1.03 -5.28
N GLY A 394 21.66 0.27 -6.29
CA GLY A 394 20.33 -0.37 -6.41
C GLY A 394 20.33 -1.75 -5.79
N ALA A 395 19.39 -2.02 -4.88
CA ALA A 395 19.23 -3.32 -4.26
C ALA A 395 17.84 -3.49 -3.64
N ALA A 396 17.32 -4.72 -3.69
CA ALA A 396 16.12 -5.14 -2.96
C ALA A 396 16.39 -6.41 -2.16
N ALA A 397 15.69 -6.58 -1.04
CA ALA A 397 15.89 -7.73 -0.16
C ALA A 397 15.49 -9.08 -0.81
N THR A 398 14.65 -9.05 -1.83
CA THR A 398 14.12 -10.22 -2.56
C THR A 398 14.55 -10.24 -4.03
N ASP A 399 15.55 -9.46 -4.39
CA ASP A 399 16.15 -9.48 -5.73
C ASP A 399 17.63 -9.87 -5.63
N GLN A 400 18.04 -10.87 -6.41
CA GLN A 400 19.39 -11.41 -6.39
C GLN A 400 20.38 -10.58 -7.22
N ARG A 401 20.17 -9.27 -7.27
CA ARG A 401 21.06 -8.32 -7.96
C ARG A 401 21.37 -7.11 -7.09
N LEU A 402 22.64 -6.73 -7.07
CA LEU A 402 23.15 -5.46 -6.59
C LEU A 402 23.64 -4.68 -7.81
N VAL A 403 23.21 -3.45 -7.99
CA VAL A 403 23.47 -2.65 -9.19
C VAL A 403 24.20 -1.36 -8.81
N ALA A 404 25.29 -1.05 -9.49
CA ALA A 404 25.93 0.26 -9.44
C ALA A 404 25.13 1.23 -10.32
N MET A 405 24.32 2.05 -9.71
CA MET A 405 23.49 3.07 -10.37
C MET A 405 24.35 4.31 -10.61
N ARG A 406 25.05 4.32 -11.73
CA ARG A 406 25.94 5.44 -12.11
C ARG A 406 25.13 6.61 -12.61
N ARG A 407 25.55 7.81 -12.25
CA ARG A 407 25.01 9.04 -12.83
C ARG A 407 25.08 8.98 -14.35
N ALA A 408 23.95 9.20 -15.00
CA ALA A 408 23.81 9.15 -16.46
C ALA A 408 23.77 10.55 -17.11
N MET A 409 23.47 11.59 -16.32
CA MET A 409 23.36 12.97 -16.79
C MET A 409 23.72 13.95 -15.68
N GLU A 410 24.09 15.17 -16.04
CA GLU A 410 24.29 16.24 -15.07
C GLU A 410 22.93 16.68 -14.46
N PRO A 411 22.91 17.14 -13.20
CA PRO A 411 21.73 17.72 -12.60
C PRO A 411 21.13 18.84 -13.46
N VAL A 412 19.81 18.84 -13.61
CA VAL A 412 19.11 19.89 -14.35
C VAL A 412 19.03 21.15 -13.53
N GLY A 413 19.42 22.27 -14.13
CA GLY A 413 19.40 23.57 -13.46
C GLY A 413 20.30 23.61 -12.23
N GLU A 414 19.75 24.01 -11.10
CA GLU A 414 20.46 24.08 -9.80
C GLU A 414 20.04 22.97 -8.83
N ALA A 415 19.46 21.85 -9.32
CA ALA A 415 19.06 20.74 -8.46
C ALA A 415 20.28 20.14 -7.73
N ARG A 416 20.07 19.76 -6.46
CA ARG A 416 21.09 19.13 -5.60
C ARG A 416 20.59 17.81 -5.04
N ASP A 417 21.51 16.93 -4.70
CA ASP A 417 21.16 15.68 -4.01
C ASP A 417 20.57 15.99 -2.63
N ASP A 418 19.57 15.21 -2.20
CA ASP A 418 19.00 15.33 -0.85
C ASP A 418 20.08 15.32 0.23
N PHE A 419 21.10 14.44 0.09
CA PHE A 419 22.20 14.39 1.00
C PHE A 419 22.99 15.70 1.08
N ASP A 420 23.29 16.34 -0.05
CA ASP A 420 24.04 17.60 -0.09
C ASP A 420 23.24 18.77 0.50
N ILE A 421 21.92 18.78 0.25
CA ILE A 421 21.01 19.77 0.85
C ILE A 421 21.01 19.62 2.37
N PHE A 422 20.82 18.39 2.87
CA PHE A 422 20.80 18.12 4.31
C PHE A 422 22.17 18.31 4.97
N ALA A 423 23.27 18.00 4.28
CA ALA A 423 24.62 18.27 4.79
C ALA A 423 24.85 19.78 4.97
N ALA A 424 24.48 20.59 3.96
CA ALA A 424 24.60 22.05 4.02
C ALA A 424 23.71 22.68 5.12
N LEU A 425 22.52 22.16 5.35
CA LEU A 425 21.66 22.56 6.49
C LEU A 425 22.25 22.11 7.81
N SER A 426 22.78 20.89 7.89
CA SER A 426 23.42 20.34 9.09
C SER A 426 24.65 21.16 9.52
N GLN A 427 25.40 21.67 8.53
CA GLN A 427 26.51 22.58 8.78
C GLN A 427 26.04 23.88 9.47
N ARG A 428 25.01 24.52 8.94
CA ARG A 428 24.42 25.74 9.50
C ARG A 428 23.83 25.54 10.90
N LEU A 429 23.31 24.34 11.15
CA LEU A 429 22.73 23.95 12.43
C LEU A 429 23.77 23.43 13.44
N GLY A 430 25.06 23.33 13.05
CA GLY A 430 26.15 22.86 13.92
C GLY A 430 26.13 21.33 14.18
N VAL A 431 25.50 20.53 13.32
CA VAL A 431 25.35 19.08 13.48
C VAL A 431 25.89 18.27 12.26
N GLU A 432 26.69 18.90 11.42
CA GLU A 432 27.24 18.29 10.18
C GLU A 432 27.95 16.98 10.43
N GLN A 433 28.85 16.94 11.42
CA GLN A 433 29.60 15.72 11.74
C GLN A 433 28.69 14.55 12.16
N ALA A 434 27.61 14.83 12.85
CA ALA A 434 26.66 13.80 13.27
C ALA A 434 25.81 13.30 12.09
N PHE A 435 25.47 14.16 11.14
CA PHE A 435 24.70 13.80 9.95
C PHE A 435 25.56 13.07 8.92
N THR A 436 26.71 13.65 8.53
CA THR A 436 27.57 13.14 7.46
C THR A 436 28.53 12.06 7.91
N GLU A 437 28.86 11.96 9.21
CA GLU A 437 29.94 11.15 9.79
C GLU A 437 31.30 11.41 9.10
N GLY A 438 31.48 12.65 8.58
CA GLY A 438 32.66 13.07 7.84
C GLY A 438 32.82 12.42 6.45
N ARG A 439 31.75 11.86 5.88
CA ARG A 439 31.76 11.19 4.58
C ARG A 439 31.02 12.02 3.52
N ASN A 440 31.56 12.07 2.30
CA ASN A 440 30.85 12.49 1.11
C ASN A 440 30.03 11.33 0.51
N SER A 441 29.24 11.59 -0.51
CA SER A 441 28.33 10.61 -1.15
C SER A 441 29.08 9.35 -1.63
N ARG A 442 30.27 9.48 -2.28
CA ARG A 442 31.06 8.33 -2.73
C ARG A 442 31.56 7.47 -1.58
N GLN A 443 32.00 8.10 -0.51
CA GLN A 443 32.46 7.41 0.69
C GLN A 443 31.30 6.71 1.43
N TRP A 444 30.08 7.30 1.39
CA TRP A 444 28.89 6.64 1.89
C TRP A 444 28.54 5.39 1.09
N LEU A 445 28.56 5.46 -0.23
CA LEU A 445 28.28 4.29 -1.09
C LEU A 445 29.24 3.13 -0.78
N ALA A 446 30.56 3.42 -0.67
CA ALA A 446 31.55 2.41 -0.29
C ALA A 446 31.31 1.84 1.10
N HIS A 447 30.96 2.70 2.07
CA HIS A 447 30.65 2.30 3.43
C HIS A 447 29.40 1.39 3.52
N LEU A 448 28.34 1.72 2.78
CA LEU A 448 27.09 0.94 2.76
C LEU A 448 27.26 -0.41 2.05
N TYR A 449 28.18 -0.51 1.09
CA TYR A 449 28.49 -1.76 0.39
C TYR A 449 29.25 -2.77 1.25
N GLU A 450 30.10 -2.31 2.14
CA GLU A 450 31.05 -3.14 2.90
C GLU A 450 30.41 -4.28 3.72
N PRO A 451 29.28 -4.10 4.43
CA PRO A 451 28.60 -5.21 5.11
C PRO A 451 28.15 -6.33 4.15
N THR A 452 27.65 -5.97 2.97
CA THR A 452 27.28 -6.94 1.93
C THR A 452 28.49 -7.70 1.42
N ARG A 453 29.59 -6.99 1.14
CA ARG A 453 30.86 -7.59 0.69
C ARG A 453 31.40 -8.61 1.69
N ARG A 454 31.42 -8.25 2.98
CA ARG A 454 31.89 -9.18 4.05
C ARG A 454 31.04 -10.43 4.11
N ALA A 455 29.72 -10.27 4.11
CA ALA A 455 28.81 -11.41 4.15
C ALA A 455 28.94 -12.32 2.92
N LEU A 456 29.19 -11.76 1.74
CA LEU A 456 29.50 -12.53 0.53
C LEU A 456 30.79 -13.33 0.69
N ALA A 457 31.87 -12.70 1.18
CA ALA A 457 33.13 -13.36 1.40
C ALA A 457 33.05 -14.49 2.44
N GLU A 458 32.34 -14.26 3.56
CA GLU A 458 32.09 -15.26 4.60
C GLU A 458 31.29 -16.47 4.06
N ALA A 459 30.36 -16.22 3.12
CA ALA A 459 29.57 -17.25 2.46
C ALA A 459 30.31 -17.93 1.28
N GLY A 460 31.56 -17.54 0.99
CA GLY A 460 32.35 -18.09 -0.11
C GLY A 460 31.91 -17.66 -1.52
N TRP A 461 31.20 -16.54 -1.61
CA TRP A 461 30.78 -15.95 -2.88
C TRP A 461 31.76 -14.88 -3.39
N ASP A 462 31.62 -14.51 -4.66
CA ASP A 462 32.40 -13.41 -5.25
C ASP A 462 32.12 -12.10 -4.48
N ALA A 463 33.17 -11.55 -3.89
CA ALA A 463 33.09 -10.39 -2.99
C ALA A 463 34.10 -9.32 -3.40
N PRO A 464 33.95 -8.71 -4.60
CA PRO A 464 34.86 -7.70 -5.11
C PRO A 464 34.93 -6.51 -4.14
N ASP A 465 36.03 -5.75 -4.17
CA ASP A 465 36.05 -4.46 -3.52
C ASP A 465 35.08 -3.47 -4.17
N PHE A 466 34.86 -2.32 -3.54
CA PHE A 466 33.87 -1.35 -4.00
C PHE A 466 34.18 -0.83 -5.42
N GLU A 467 35.44 -0.55 -5.75
CA GLU A 467 35.81 -0.05 -7.06
C GLU A 467 35.65 -1.11 -8.16
N GLN A 468 35.99 -2.36 -7.86
CA GLN A 468 35.75 -3.48 -8.76
C GLN A 468 34.25 -3.70 -8.99
N PHE A 469 33.42 -3.69 -7.94
CA PHE A 469 31.96 -3.75 -8.05
C PHE A 469 31.43 -2.60 -8.92
N TRP A 470 31.90 -1.38 -8.63
CA TRP A 470 31.49 -0.18 -9.37
C TRP A 470 31.84 -0.25 -10.84
N GLN A 471 33.02 -0.78 -11.18
CA GLN A 471 33.47 -0.98 -12.58
C GLN A 471 32.67 -2.08 -13.29
N ARG A 472 32.31 -3.17 -12.61
CA ARG A 472 31.49 -4.26 -13.17
C ARG A 472 30.06 -3.81 -13.47
N GLY A 473 29.50 -2.90 -12.67
CA GLY A 473 28.15 -2.38 -12.80
C GLY A 473 27.09 -3.20 -12.08
N GLU A 474 27.30 -4.50 -11.89
CA GLU A 474 26.38 -5.38 -11.14
C GLU A 474 27.11 -6.50 -10.41
N LEU A 475 26.42 -7.08 -9.42
CA LEU A 475 26.89 -8.24 -8.66
C LEU A 475 25.69 -9.15 -8.35
N ALA A 476 25.85 -10.46 -8.55
CA ALA A 476 24.86 -11.45 -8.16
C ALA A 476 24.88 -11.68 -6.64
N LEU A 477 23.71 -11.77 -6.05
CA LEU A 477 23.53 -12.08 -4.63
C LEU A 477 22.96 -13.50 -4.46
N PRO A 478 23.44 -14.27 -3.46
CA PRO A 478 22.91 -15.60 -3.17
C PRO A 478 21.47 -15.50 -2.62
N PRO A 479 20.55 -16.33 -3.11
CA PRO A 479 19.24 -16.47 -2.48
C PRO A 479 19.39 -17.17 -1.12
N ALA A 480 18.54 -16.81 -0.16
CA ALA A 480 18.40 -17.56 1.08
C ALA A 480 17.93 -19.01 0.77
N PRO A 481 18.27 -20.00 1.60
CA PRO A 481 17.72 -21.35 1.49
C PRO A 481 16.19 -21.32 1.45
N ASP A 482 15.59 -22.28 0.74
CA ASP A 482 14.15 -22.51 0.82
C ASP A 482 13.84 -23.33 2.08
N ASP A 483 13.37 -22.65 3.11
CA ASP A 483 12.95 -23.25 4.38
C ASP A 483 11.46 -23.65 4.41
N GLY A 484 10.75 -23.43 3.29
CA GLY A 484 9.31 -23.65 3.18
C GLY A 484 8.45 -22.57 3.81
N GLY A 485 9.07 -21.51 4.35
CA GLY A 485 8.43 -20.35 4.99
C GLY A 485 8.11 -20.56 6.47
N PHE A 486 7.90 -19.44 7.18
CA PHE A 486 7.77 -19.46 8.64
C PHE A 486 6.57 -20.28 9.15
N LEU A 487 5.48 -20.37 8.40
CA LEU A 487 4.31 -21.18 8.75
C LEU A 487 4.59 -22.69 8.58
N ARG A 488 5.59 -23.07 7.82
CA ARG A 488 6.02 -24.48 7.68
C ARG A 488 6.60 -25.01 8.99
N ALA A 489 7.51 -24.27 9.60
CA ALA A 489 8.11 -24.65 10.90
C ALA A 489 7.03 -24.78 11.99
N PHE A 490 6.07 -23.87 12.04
CA PHE A 490 4.93 -23.95 12.94
C PHE A 490 4.06 -25.19 12.68
N ARG A 491 3.79 -25.52 11.42
CA ARG A 491 3.02 -26.74 11.08
C ARG A 491 3.73 -28.02 11.51
N ASP A 492 5.01 -28.11 11.27
CA ASP A 492 5.80 -29.31 11.58
C ASP A 492 5.94 -29.52 13.08
N ASP A 493 6.17 -28.45 13.85
CA ASP A 493 6.28 -28.48 15.32
C ASP A 493 5.71 -27.21 15.97
N PRO A 494 4.40 -27.15 16.25
CA PRO A 494 3.76 -25.97 16.82
C PRO A 494 4.11 -25.70 18.28
N VAL A 495 4.80 -26.62 18.96
CA VAL A 495 5.21 -26.45 20.35
C VAL A 495 6.53 -25.67 20.41
N ASN A 496 7.50 -26.04 19.59
CA ASN A 496 8.82 -25.39 19.56
C ASN A 496 8.84 -24.18 18.61
N ASN A 497 8.00 -24.16 17.58
CA ASN A 497 7.89 -23.04 16.62
C ASN A 497 6.54 -22.33 16.76
N ARG A 498 6.25 -21.85 17.97
CA ARG A 498 4.99 -21.13 18.26
C ARG A 498 4.89 -19.87 17.40
N LEU A 499 3.68 -19.53 16.95
CA LEU A 499 3.45 -18.23 16.30
C LEU A 499 3.67 -17.07 17.30
N PRO A 500 4.07 -15.90 16.83
CA PRO A 500 4.20 -14.71 17.66
C PRO A 500 2.84 -14.05 17.94
N THR A 501 1.84 -14.87 18.28
CA THR A 501 0.48 -14.45 18.68
C THR A 501 0.33 -14.69 20.18
N PRO A 502 -0.67 -14.07 20.86
CA PRO A 502 -0.87 -14.25 22.29
C PRO A 502 -1.02 -15.71 22.73
N SER A 503 -1.71 -16.53 21.94
CA SER A 503 -1.86 -17.98 22.23
C SER A 503 -0.70 -18.84 21.76
N GLY A 504 0.14 -18.32 20.87
CA GLY A 504 1.15 -19.10 20.14
C GLY A 504 0.56 -19.94 19.00
N LYS A 505 -0.72 -19.75 18.68
CA LYS A 505 -1.49 -20.43 17.65
C LYS A 505 -2.15 -19.43 16.70
N ILE A 506 -2.81 -19.92 15.65
CA ILE A 506 -3.67 -19.10 14.78
C ILE A 506 -4.90 -18.68 15.59
N GLU A 507 -5.13 -17.36 15.72
CA GLU A 507 -6.26 -16.83 16.48
C GLU A 507 -7.47 -16.62 15.58
N ILE A 508 -8.48 -17.51 15.67
CA ILE A 508 -9.77 -17.36 14.99
C ILE A 508 -10.66 -16.39 15.80
N HIS A 509 -10.57 -16.43 17.12
CA HIS A 509 -11.07 -15.40 18.02
C HIS A 509 -9.91 -14.86 18.85
N SER A 510 -9.74 -13.53 18.85
CA SER A 510 -8.67 -12.86 19.60
C SER A 510 -9.20 -12.27 20.90
N LYS A 511 -8.74 -12.83 22.03
CA LYS A 511 -9.06 -12.29 23.37
C LYS A 511 -8.49 -10.88 23.55
N THR A 512 -7.38 -10.56 22.90
CA THR A 512 -6.76 -9.23 22.95
C THR A 512 -7.67 -8.19 22.30
N ILE A 513 -8.16 -8.45 21.09
CA ILE A 513 -9.08 -7.55 20.39
C ILE A 513 -10.42 -7.46 21.13
N ALA A 514 -10.92 -8.58 21.68
CA ALA A 514 -12.10 -8.57 22.54
C ALA A 514 -11.96 -7.61 23.72
N GLY A 515 -10.78 -7.56 24.33
CA GLY A 515 -10.47 -6.65 25.45
C GLY A 515 -10.47 -5.16 25.08
N PHE A 516 -10.33 -4.81 23.80
CA PHE A 516 -10.39 -3.41 23.33
C PHE A 516 -11.84 -2.88 23.26
N GLY A 517 -12.83 -3.75 23.09
CA GLY A 517 -14.23 -3.36 23.04
C GLY A 517 -14.62 -2.55 21.79
N TYR A 518 -13.95 -2.80 20.66
CA TYR A 518 -14.23 -2.10 19.41
C TYR A 518 -15.37 -2.77 18.63
N ASP A 519 -16.46 -2.03 18.40
CA ASP A 519 -17.59 -2.49 17.58
C ASP A 519 -17.30 -2.49 16.09
N ASP A 520 -16.34 -1.67 15.64
CA ASP A 520 -15.87 -1.57 14.27
C ASP A 520 -14.73 -2.56 13.93
N CYS A 521 -14.26 -3.32 14.93
CA CYS A 521 -13.36 -4.46 14.75
C CYS A 521 -13.70 -5.56 15.77
N PRO A 522 -14.73 -6.40 15.52
CA PRO A 522 -15.12 -7.52 16.38
C PRO A 522 -13.96 -8.49 16.65
N PRO A 523 -14.00 -9.29 17.74
CA PRO A 523 -12.90 -10.16 18.15
C PRO A 523 -12.75 -11.45 17.32
N HIS A 524 -13.51 -11.61 16.27
CA HIS A 524 -13.40 -12.66 15.24
C HIS A 524 -13.81 -12.09 13.87
N PRO A 525 -13.48 -12.74 12.75
CA PRO A 525 -13.91 -12.26 11.45
C PRO A 525 -15.43 -12.11 11.36
N SER A 526 -15.87 -10.94 10.95
CA SER A 526 -17.29 -10.60 10.83
C SER A 526 -17.51 -9.75 9.58
N TRP A 527 -18.66 -9.93 8.94
CA TRP A 527 -19.06 -9.02 7.87
C TRP A 527 -19.81 -7.84 8.46
N LEU A 528 -19.32 -6.65 8.18
CA LEU A 528 -19.90 -5.38 8.61
C LEU A 528 -20.29 -4.59 7.35
N PRO A 529 -21.54 -4.13 7.24
CA PRO A 529 -21.96 -3.32 6.11
C PRO A 529 -21.28 -1.95 6.13
N SER A 530 -20.90 -1.43 4.95
CA SER A 530 -20.35 -0.08 4.83
C SER A 530 -21.31 0.96 5.40
N THR A 531 -20.79 1.97 6.10
CA THR A 531 -21.56 3.12 6.58
C THR A 531 -21.89 4.12 5.48
N GLU A 532 -21.33 3.94 4.28
CA GLU A 532 -21.62 4.74 3.08
C GLU A 532 -21.97 3.79 1.91
N PRO A 533 -23.17 3.13 1.95
CA PRO A 533 -23.62 2.32 0.83
C PRO A 533 -24.06 3.19 -0.35
N PRO A 534 -24.06 2.66 -1.60
CA PRO A 534 -24.69 3.34 -2.73
C PRO A 534 -26.13 3.70 -2.43
N ASP A 535 -26.54 4.90 -2.84
CA ASP A 535 -27.89 5.45 -2.67
C ASP A 535 -28.45 6.01 -3.99
N ALA A 536 -29.63 6.60 -3.95
CA ALA A 536 -30.26 7.17 -5.14
C ALA A 536 -29.50 8.40 -5.73
N ARG A 537 -28.67 9.09 -4.91
CA ARG A 537 -27.88 10.25 -5.33
C ARG A 537 -26.50 9.84 -5.84
N HIS A 538 -25.92 8.81 -5.26
CA HIS A 538 -24.58 8.29 -5.57
C HIS A 538 -24.67 6.76 -5.77
N PRO A 539 -25.28 6.32 -6.89
CA PRO A 539 -25.59 4.90 -7.10
C PRO A 539 -24.41 4.05 -7.55
N LEU A 540 -23.27 4.67 -7.86
CA LEU A 540 -22.09 3.98 -8.35
C LEU A 540 -21.02 3.89 -7.28
N THR A 541 -20.35 2.75 -7.23
CA THR A 541 -19.17 2.56 -6.40
C THR A 541 -17.90 2.82 -7.22
N LEU A 542 -17.11 3.80 -6.81
CA LEU A 542 -15.81 4.12 -7.41
C LEU A 542 -14.70 3.30 -6.74
N ILE A 543 -13.89 2.62 -7.56
CA ILE A 543 -12.64 1.98 -7.16
C ILE A 543 -11.47 2.85 -7.63
N ALA A 544 -10.67 3.30 -6.67
CA ALA A 544 -9.45 4.09 -6.89
C ALA A 544 -8.20 3.21 -6.75
N ASN A 545 -7.89 2.41 -7.79
CA ASN A 545 -6.76 1.47 -7.79
C ASN A 545 -5.47 2.09 -8.35
N GLN A 546 -4.37 1.33 -8.35
CA GLN A 546 -3.10 1.75 -8.94
C GLN A 546 -3.18 1.81 -10.46
N PRO A 547 -2.57 2.83 -11.10
CA PRO A 547 -2.42 2.89 -12.55
C PRO A 547 -1.47 1.81 -13.08
N ALA A 548 -1.59 1.47 -14.36
CA ALA A 548 -0.66 0.56 -15.04
C ALA A 548 0.57 1.27 -15.64
N THR A 549 0.57 2.61 -15.65
CA THR A 549 1.55 3.41 -16.41
C THR A 549 2.62 4.04 -15.54
N ARG A 550 2.47 4.00 -14.23
CA ARG A 550 3.36 4.66 -13.26
C ARG A 550 3.14 4.10 -11.86
N LEU A 551 4.10 4.31 -10.98
CA LEU A 551 3.91 4.08 -9.55
C LEU A 551 3.28 5.34 -8.92
N HIS A 552 2.06 5.19 -8.39
CA HIS A 552 1.33 6.28 -7.76
C HIS A 552 1.23 7.52 -8.68
N SER A 553 1.80 8.66 -8.26
CA SER A 553 1.82 9.92 -9.02
C SER A 553 3.19 10.22 -9.68
N GLN A 554 4.16 9.31 -9.54
CA GLN A 554 5.49 9.51 -10.13
C GLN A 554 5.42 9.56 -11.65
N LEU A 555 6.08 10.55 -12.25
CA LEU A 555 6.14 10.72 -13.69
C LEU A 555 4.75 10.74 -14.37
N ASP A 556 3.72 11.29 -13.70
CA ASP A 556 2.41 11.48 -14.34
C ASP A 556 2.50 12.39 -15.57
N PHE A 557 3.45 13.34 -15.57
CA PHE A 557 3.79 14.19 -16.70
C PHE A 557 4.61 13.48 -17.80
N GLY A 558 5.15 12.28 -17.52
CA GLY A 558 5.99 11.54 -18.44
C GLY A 558 5.23 11.06 -19.69
N ALA A 559 5.93 10.99 -20.84
CA ALA A 559 5.33 10.67 -22.13
C ALA A 559 4.51 9.36 -22.12
N TYR A 560 4.96 8.33 -21.41
CA TYR A 560 4.24 7.06 -21.31
C TYR A 560 2.91 7.22 -20.56
N SER A 561 2.89 7.92 -19.42
CA SER A 561 1.63 8.21 -18.69
C SER A 561 0.70 9.06 -19.55
N GLN A 562 1.21 10.10 -20.20
CA GLN A 562 0.42 10.98 -21.05
C GLN A 562 -0.17 10.25 -22.28
N SER A 563 0.54 9.28 -22.86
CA SER A 563 0.04 8.50 -23.99
C SER A 563 -1.19 7.64 -23.68
N LYS A 564 -1.51 7.42 -22.41
CA LYS A 564 -2.67 6.65 -21.96
C LYS A 564 -3.84 7.52 -21.46
N LYS A 565 -3.62 8.83 -21.37
CA LYS A 565 -4.70 9.77 -21.04
C LYS A 565 -5.56 10.06 -22.28
N ILE A 566 -6.81 10.35 -22.06
CA ILE A 566 -7.77 10.74 -23.12
C ILE A 566 -8.09 12.22 -22.93
N ALA A 567 -7.86 13.02 -23.97
CA ALA A 567 -7.95 14.49 -23.89
C ALA A 567 -7.18 15.06 -22.66
N GLY A 568 -6.01 14.48 -22.37
CA GLY A 568 -5.15 14.84 -21.25
C GLY A 568 -5.64 14.43 -19.86
N ARG A 569 -6.77 13.73 -19.72
CA ARG A 569 -7.38 13.35 -18.44
C ARG A 569 -7.21 11.87 -18.14
N GLU A 570 -7.19 11.53 -16.87
CA GLU A 570 -7.16 10.13 -16.43
C GLU A 570 -8.42 9.42 -16.94
N PRO A 571 -8.29 8.21 -17.53
CA PRO A 571 -9.46 7.46 -17.99
C PRO A 571 -10.23 6.86 -16.80
N VAL A 572 -11.57 6.95 -16.87
CA VAL A 572 -12.49 6.23 -16.00
C VAL A 572 -13.19 5.12 -16.79
N ARG A 573 -13.13 3.91 -16.27
CA ARG A 573 -13.77 2.74 -16.87
C ARG A 573 -15.16 2.53 -16.27
N LEU A 574 -16.15 2.26 -17.12
CA LEU A 574 -17.53 2.01 -16.72
C LEU A 574 -18.21 0.96 -17.60
N ASN A 575 -19.17 0.26 -16.98
CA ASN A 575 -19.91 -0.78 -17.69
C ASN A 575 -20.82 -0.18 -18.78
N PRO A 576 -21.01 -0.85 -19.94
CA PRO A 576 -21.90 -0.39 -21.01
C PRO A 576 -23.34 -0.08 -20.55
N ALA A 577 -23.89 -0.85 -19.60
CA ALA A 577 -25.22 -0.60 -19.06
C ALA A 577 -25.28 0.70 -18.23
N ASP A 578 -24.21 1.03 -17.50
CA ASP A 578 -24.13 2.27 -16.73
C ASP A 578 -23.90 3.48 -17.62
N ALA A 579 -23.11 3.33 -18.68
CA ALA A 579 -22.87 4.35 -19.70
C ALA A 579 -24.17 4.69 -20.47
N ALA A 580 -24.88 3.67 -20.93
CA ALA A 580 -26.14 3.86 -21.68
C ALA A 580 -27.19 4.60 -20.85
N ARG A 581 -27.35 4.28 -19.57
CA ARG A 581 -28.30 4.98 -18.66
C ARG A 581 -28.00 6.47 -18.49
N ARG A 582 -26.76 6.90 -18.74
CA ARG A 582 -26.26 8.26 -18.56
C ARG A 582 -25.97 8.99 -19.88
N GLY A 583 -26.24 8.34 -21.02
CA GLY A 583 -25.92 8.90 -22.33
C GLY A 583 -24.43 9.15 -22.55
N ILE A 584 -23.56 8.35 -21.90
CA ILE A 584 -22.11 8.44 -22.00
C ILE A 584 -21.61 7.50 -23.10
N ALA A 585 -20.81 8.02 -24.02
CA ALA A 585 -20.09 7.26 -25.03
C ALA A 585 -18.61 7.11 -24.66
N ASP A 586 -17.96 6.16 -25.32
CA ASP A 586 -16.50 5.99 -25.20
C ASP A 586 -15.76 7.26 -25.63
N GLY A 587 -14.79 7.71 -24.86
CA GLY A 587 -14.06 8.96 -25.09
C GLY A 587 -14.72 10.24 -24.57
N ASP A 588 -15.98 10.20 -24.13
CA ASP A 588 -16.62 11.38 -23.55
C ASP A 588 -15.90 11.87 -22.29
N ILE A 589 -15.83 13.20 -22.12
CA ILE A 589 -15.44 13.76 -20.83
C ILE A 589 -16.64 13.66 -19.89
N VAL A 590 -16.38 13.14 -18.71
CA VAL A 590 -17.37 12.92 -17.66
C VAL A 590 -16.97 13.63 -16.38
N ARG A 591 -17.95 14.01 -15.58
CA ARG A 591 -17.80 14.52 -14.22
C ARG A 591 -18.21 13.43 -13.24
N LEU A 592 -17.29 13.08 -12.36
CA LEU A 592 -17.57 12.26 -11.21
C LEU A 592 -17.71 13.17 -9.98
N PHE A 593 -18.72 12.92 -9.16
CA PHE A 593 -18.96 13.78 -8.00
C PHE A 593 -19.68 13.07 -6.86
N ASN A 594 -19.50 13.62 -5.68
CA ASN A 594 -20.26 13.34 -4.46
C ASN A 594 -20.23 14.57 -3.53
N ALA A 595 -20.63 14.42 -2.27
CA ALA A 595 -20.69 15.53 -1.32
C ALA A 595 -19.29 16.12 -0.97
N ARG A 596 -18.19 15.40 -1.21
CA ARG A 596 -16.81 15.82 -0.89
C ARG A 596 -16.16 16.63 -2.01
N GLY A 597 -16.58 16.43 -3.24
CA GLY A 597 -16.00 17.13 -4.38
C GLY A 597 -16.39 16.59 -5.73
N ALA A 598 -15.65 17.01 -6.75
CA ALA A 598 -15.83 16.57 -8.12
C ALA A 598 -14.51 16.50 -8.89
N CYS A 599 -14.41 15.58 -9.86
CA CYS A 599 -13.32 15.57 -10.83
C CYS A 599 -13.81 15.26 -12.24
N LEU A 600 -13.04 15.72 -13.24
CA LEU A 600 -13.23 15.36 -14.64
C LEU A 600 -12.33 14.17 -14.98
N ALA A 601 -12.88 13.24 -15.75
CA ALA A 601 -12.15 12.10 -16.30
C ALA A 601 -12.66 11.85 -17.74
N ALA A 602 -12.00 10.92 -18.45
CA ALA A 602 -12.49 10.54 -19.78
C ALA A 602 -12.99 9.09 -19.77
N ALA A 603 -14.16 8.86 -20.32
CA ALA A 603 -14.84 7.57 -20.25
C ALA A 603 -14.19 6.51 -21.14
N ILE A 604 -14.01 5.30 -20.59
CA ILE A 604 -13.77 4.05 -21.32
C ILE A 604 -14.94 3.12 -21.02
N VAL A 605 -15.73 2.81 -22.03
CA VAL A 605 -16.90 1.92 -21.90
C VAL A 605 -16.46 0.48 -22.13
N THR A 606 -16.52 -0.37 -21.10
CA THR A 606 -16.02 -1.75 -21.16
C THR A 606 -16.82 -2.72 -20.29
N SER A 607 -16.99 -3.95 -20.77
CA SER A 607 -17.58 -5.06 -20.00
C SER A 607 -16.64 -5.70 -18.97
N ASP A 608 -15.39 -5.25 -18.88
CA ASP A 608 -14.42 -5.73 -17.89
C ASP A 608 -14.61 -5.11 -16.51
N VAL A 609 -15.56 -4.20 -16.38
CA VAL A 609 -16.00 -3.60 -15.13
C VAL A 609 -17.44 -4.05 -14.84
N MET A 610 -17.67 -4.50 -13.61
CA MET A 610 -19.02 -4.92 -13.17
C MET A 610 -20.02 -3.76 -13.24
N PRO A 611 -21.30 -3.99 -13.59
CA PRO A 611 -22.33 -2.96 -13.48
C PRO A 611 -22.43 -2.35 -12.08
N GLY A 612 -22.63 -1.03 -12.01
CA GLY A 612 -22.69 -0.28 -10.77
C GLY A 612 -21.30 0.10 -10.21
N VAL A 613 -20.22 -0.20 -10.94
CA VAL A 613 -18.84 0.11 -10.54
C VAL A 613 -18.16 1.02 -11.54
N LEU A 614 -17.43 2.00 -11.05
CA LEU A 614 -16.47 2.79 -11.81
C LEU A 614 -15.04 2.47 -11.37
N GLN A 615 -14.10 2.48 -12.30
CA GLN A 615 -12.67 2.37 -11.97
C GLN A 615 -11.96 3.62 -12.50
N LEU A 616 -11.40 4.42 -11.59
CA LEU A 616 -10.53 5.56 -11.89
C LEU A 616 -9.22 5.40 -11.14
N SER A 617 -8.11 5.26 -11.86
CA SER A 617 -6.81 5.06 -11.22
C SER A 617 -6.37 6.27 -10.42
N THR A 618 -5.68 6.02 -9.30
CA THR A 618 -5.00 7.07 -8.54
C THR A 618 -3.79 7.60 -9.31
N GLY A 619 -3.23 8.74 -8.87
CA GLY A 619 -1.97 9.26 -9.36
C GLY A 619 -2.05 10.37 -10.38
N ALA A 620 -3.22 10.70 -10.92
CA ALA A 620 -3.39 11.95 -11.63
C ALA A 620 -3.10 13.13 -10.67
N TRP A 621 -2.21 14.05 -11.07
CA TRP A 621 -1.89 15.18 -10.22
C TRP A 621 -3.13 16.05 -10.00
N TYR A 622 -3.31 16.48 -8.75
CA TYR A 622 -4.40 17.36 -8.37
C TYR A 622 -4.29 18.69 -9.12
N ASP A 623 -5.34 19.03 -9.86
CA ASP A 623 -5.42 20.21 -10.70
C ASP A 623 -6.77 20.90 -10.46
N PRO A 624 -6.87 21.74 -9.43
CA PRO A 624 -8.10 22.46 -9.12
C PRO A 624 -8.37 23.56 -10.14
N GLN A 625 -9.60 23.65 -10.64
CA GLN A 625 -10.02 24.77 -11.45
C GLN A 625 -9.87 26.07 -10.63
N PRO A 626 -9.26 27.13 -11.17
CA PRO A 626 -9.14 28.41 -10.49
C PRO A 626 -10.51 28.98 -10.07
N GLY A 627 -10.54 29.58 -8.89
CA GLY A 627 -11.75 30.20 -8.32
C GLY A 627 -11.89 29.91 -6.83
N SER A 628 -12.80 30.58 -6.16
CA SER A 628 -12.94 30.57 -4.71
C SER A 628 -13.78 29.44 -4.13
N ALA A 629 -14.07 28.38 -4.88
CA ALA A 629 -14.90 27.29 -4.39
C ALA A 629 -14.20 26.53 -3.27
N GLU A 630 -14.92 26.24 -2.20
CA GLU A 630 -14.45 25.40 -1.10
C GLU A 630 -14.07 23.99 -1.60
N HIS A 631 -14.83 23.48 -2.56
CA HIS A 631 -14.61 22.22 -3.24
C HIS A 631 -14.38 22.44 -4.75
N PRO A 632 -13.19 22.90 -5.18
CA PRO A 632 -12.90 23.15 -6.58
C PRO A 632 -12.94 21.87 -7.41
N LEU A 633 -13.40 21.99 -8.66
CA LEU A 633 -13.38 20.91 -9.61
C LEU A 633 -11.94 20.51 -9.95
N CYS A 634 -11.54 19.26 -9.69
CA CYS A 634 -10.28 18.73 -10.18
C CYS A 634 -10.43 18.39 -11.67
N VAL A 635 -9.68 19.07 -12.55
CA VAL A 635 -9.86 18.91 -14.00
C VAL A 635 -9.04 17.79 -14.61
N HIS A 636 -8.16 17.15 -13.87
CA HIS A 636 -7.18 16.17 -14.37
C HIS A 636 -7.50 14.70 -14.01
N GLY A 637 -8.44 14.46 -13.06
CA GLY A 637 -8.91 13.11 -12.73
C GLY A 637 -8.30 12.52 -11.45
N ASN A 638 -8.02 13.32 -10.42
CA ASN A 638 -7.61 12.80 -9.13
C ASN A 638 -8.83 12.28 -8.35
N PRO A 639 -8.97 10.95 -8.12
CA PRO A 639 -10.12 10.39 -7.42
C PRO A 639 -10.18 10.75 -5.94
N ASN A 640 -9.07 11.19 -5.34
CA ASN A 640 -9.02 11.49 -3.90
C ASN A 640 -9.76 12.78 -3.51
N VAL A 641 -10.25 13.56 -4.47
CA VAL A 641 -11.24 14.61 -4.18
C VAL A 641 -12.61 14.04 -3.79
N LEU A 642 -12.83 12.73 -4.02
CA LEU A 642 -14.10 12.02 -3.80
C LEU A 642 -14.02 11.01 -2.65
N THR A 643 -12.82 10.53 -2.28
CA THR A 643 -12.64 9.45 -1.29
C THR A 643 -12.85 9.94 0.14
N ARG A 644 -13.17 8.99 1.05
CA ARG A 644 -13.44 9.30 2.46
C ARG A 644 -12.16 9.32 3.29
N ASP A 645 -11.98 10.37 4.08
CA ASP A 645 -10.90 10.46 5.06
C ASP A 645 -11.36 9.96 6.43
N VAL A 646 -11.53 8.64 6.54
CA VAL A 646 -11.84 7.93 7.78
C VAL A 646 -10.88 6.74 7.94
N GLY A 647 -10.70 6.26 9.18
CA GLY A 647 -9.93 5.05 9.46
C GLY A 647 -10.69 3.78 9.06
N THR A 648 -9.96 2.69 8.82
CA THR A 648 -10.57 1.36 8.57
C THR A 648 -11.36 0.89 9.79
N SER A 649 -10.82 1.05 10.96
CA SER A 649 -11.43 0.85 12.29
C SER A 649 -10.58 1.53 13.36
N ARG A 650 -11.05 1.56 14.60
CA ARG A 650 -10.26 2.00 15.77
C ARG A 650 -9.05 1.12 16.04
N LEU A 651 -9.03 -0.11 15.54
CA LEU A 651 -7.85 -0.99 15.69
C LEU A 651 -6.67 -0.45 14.90
N ALA A 652 -6.82 -0.18 13.59
CA ALA A 652 -5.68 0.10 12.72
C ALA A 652 -5.62 1.52 12.18
N GLN A 653 -6.73 2.26 12.11
CA GLN A 653 -6.80 3.60 11.52
C GLN A 653 -6.21 3.65 10.10
N GLY A 654 -6.35 2.55 9.35
CA GLY A 654 -5.83 2.42 7.99
C GLY A 654 -6.57 3.32 6.99
N CYS A 655 -6.11 3.35 5.75
CA CYS A 655 -6.67 4.15 4.66
C CYS A 655 -8.00 3.57 4.14
N CYS A 656 -9.04 4.39 3.97
CA CYS A 656 -10.27 4.03 3.26
C CYS A 656 -10.35 4.59 1.84
N GLY A 657 -9.23 4.96 1.23
CA GLY A 657 -9.18 5.64 -0.07
C GLY A 657 -9.38 4.78 -1.32
N GLN A 658 -9.64 3.48 -1.18
CA GLN A 658 -9.82 2.60 -2.34
C GLN A 658 -11.26 2.57 -2.85
N VAL A 659 -12.24 2.84 -1.99
CA VAL A 659 -13.67 2.70 -2.27
C VAL A 659 -14.44 3.92 -1.80
N THR A 660 -15.33 4.44 -2.66
CA THR A 660 -16.28 5.52 -2.31
C THR A 660 -17.50 5.46 -3.21
N VAL A 661 -18.58 6.16 -2.83
CA VAL A 661 -19.79 6.27 -3.67
C VAL A 661 -19.80 7.57 -4.44
N VAL A 662 -20.28 7.52 -5.67
CA VAL A 662 -20.30 8.67 -6.60
C VAL A 662 -21.48 8.60 -7.55
N GLU A 663 -21.78 9.73 -8.19
CA GLU A 663 -22.50 9.79 -9.46
C GLU A 663 -21.54 10.20 -10.58
N CYS A 664 -21.88 9.82 -11.81
CA CYS A 664 -21.13 10.11 -13.02
C CYS A 664 -22.09 10.67 -14.09
N GLU A 665 -21.75 11.79 -14.67
CA GLU A 665 -22.52 12.41 -15.73
C GLU A 665 -21.65 12.85 -16.90
N LYS A 666 -22.19 12.94 -18.10
CA LYS A 666 -21.49 13.54 -19.23
C LYS A 666 -21.26 15.02 -18.95
N TYR A 667 -20.02 15.48 -19.10
CA TYR A 667 -19.68 16.88 -18.88
C TYR A 667 -20.20 17.74 -20.03
N SER A 668 -21.01 18.74 -19.71
CA SER A 668 -21.58 19.67 -20.67
C SER A 668 -20.70 20.91 -20.80
N GLY A 669 -20.38 21.33 -22.02
CA GLY A 669 -19.55 22.49 -22.31
C GLY A 669 -18.08 22.16 -22.63
N SER A 670 -17.27 23.19 -22.83
CA SER A 670 -15.82 23.01 -23.09
C SER A 670 -15.10 22.65 -21.81
N PRO A 671 -14.39 21.52 -21.77
CA PRO A 671 -13.60 21.16 -20.58
C PRO A 671 -12.50 22.21 -20.31
N PRO A 672 -12.28 22.60 -19.04
CA PRO A 672 -11.21 23.53 -18.68
C PRO A 672 -9.83 23.02 -19.11
N ALA A 673 -8.88 23.93 -19.33
CA ALA A 673 -7.50 23.58 -19.62
C ALA A 673 -6.87 22.86 -18.41
N ILE A 674 -5.97 21.93 -18.70
CA ILE A 674 -5.18 21.20 -17.68
C ILE A 674 -3.92 22.01 -17.39
N ARG A 675 -3.69 22.31 -16.10
CA ARG A 675 -2.53 23.03 -15.57
C ARG A 675 -1.78 22.22 -14.51
N ALA A 676 -2.05 20.91 -14.46
CA ALA A 676 -1.50 20.02 -13.44
C ALA A 676 0.04 20.11 -13.35
N PHE A 677 0.72 20.30 -14.48
CA PHE A 677 2.18 20.28 -14.59
C PHE A 677 2.81 21.66 -14.71
N ASP A 678 2.02 22.71 -14.81
CA ASP A 678 2.51 24.08 -14.86
C ASP A 678 3.14 24.47 -13.52
N PRO A 679 4.16 25.33 -13.52
CA PRO A 679 4.62 25.94 -12.27
C PRO A 679 3.48 26.75 -11.61
N PRO A 680 3.61 27.08 -10.32
CA PRO A 680 2.68 28.02 -9.69
C PRO A 680 2.70 29.36 -10.43
N ASP A 681 1.55 30.06 -10.43
CA ASP A 681 1.49 31.40 -10.99
C ASP A 681 2.52 32.29 -10.22
N GLN A 682 3.34 33.03 -10.95
CA GLN A 682 4.22 34.04 -10.35
C GLN A 682 3.38 35.31 -10.13
N ASP A 683 3.05 35.59 -8.87
CA ASP A 683 2.43 36.86 -8.47
C ASP A 683 3.45 38.00 -8.46
#